data_a704a50f792cbdccfd073c4738cf1d5e
#
_entry.id   a704a50f792cbdccfd073c4738cf1d5e
#
_cell.length_a   1.000
_cell.length_b   1.000
_cell.length_c   1.000
_cell.angle_alpha   90.00
_cell.angle_beta   90.00
_cell.angle_gamma   90.00
#
_symmetry.space_group_name_H-M   'P 1'
#
loop_
_entity.id
_entity.type
_entity.pdbx_description
1 polymer ?
#
loop_
_entity_poly.entity_id
_entity_poly.type
_entity_poly.pdbx_seq_one_letter_code
_entity_poly.pdbx_strand_id
1 'polypeptide(L)'
;MMRSGALLLAAFTTAVANDRGGIAGLVQDTSGAVLVAANVTAMDQDSGIRRLTQTDGEGAYAVFTLPAGQYKVTVRRSGFQTIVRWNVEVGPGRTTRLDFVMEVGSTQQTIEIHSGPSPINIDDGSAGMVVRQEAVDALPVNGRGLLSLVELSPGVVATPAAQGEAGQFSVNGLRPNTNYFTVDGISANTSITGAGLPAQFAGAALPSMTAFASMDNLATIDALDDVRLLTSSFAPEFGRLPGGHVALSTRSGSDRYHGAASYVLRNEALDANDAVANANRQGRAPSRLNQGAAVVSGPLRPNRTFFFASYEGLRLDQPFTVPLVVPSMAARLAAPLAVQPVLNAFPVPDRALPGALLGERLAHFSRPARLDTAGLRIDQALTSRVAIFGRYNWSPSSTQTGFTDVENLRLGSSSFTLGIDATPTPSITNEGRLNVWRTAAASSWTPNPASGGIPLDFATFLPSAPGGHPTSYGLAIGGVNSLAEGASSLSRQGQFNLRDTLSATQGGHTIRTGIDYQRLTPTRASASESVTGWWPNLAQLLADSPPIICTTNADQASALVETLSVFLQDTWRVSPRLNLTYGLRWEITPAPAIRGLTSAASGAVAAAPFAPLLPAAPLTQALWQTNYAQVAPRGGAAYRLDSQSVLRAGWGVFYDTGLGTAVDPVNGFPFNRWQFTVGGAALPNGPGYGLRSAPNLRLPYVEEWNVSWERMFGMRNIVAISYIGSRGHRLLRYEGLLEPGANAAQVAAATNNGHSRYDSLAVQFRRRLAPGLQGVAAYTWSHSIDNGSFDSGVYLAAQQLSPTADIGSSSFDVRQNLNAGFTYAGLQNWTFSTLVRARSGFPIDVLGEENFLGLGFDDITRPDLLPGVRLWVPAPVLGGRVLNPAAFSQPAGIQGNLGRNAITGFGMTQLDLAVSRAFRFFQGAELRLRVDAYNALNHTNAGDPVRFLDSPFFGTSPSMLNLMLGSGTPHSGLAPAFQVGGARVLQVSVQVRF
;
A
#
# COMPACT_ATOMS: atom_id res chain seq x y z
N MET A 1 34.33 -4.19 -23.89
CA MET A 1 33.02 -4.81 -24.17
C MET A 1 31.99 -3.77 -24.57
N MET A 2 32.22 -3.07 -25.68
CA MET A 2 31.36 -1.97 -26.17
C MET A 2 31.11 -2.15 -27.70
N ARG A 3 30.60 -3.30 -28.13
CA ARG A 3 30.19 -3.52 -29.52
C ARG A 3 28.99 -4.45 -29.72
N SER A 4 28.28 -4.85 -28.67
CA SER A 4 27.09 -5.71 -28.78
C SER A 4 25.76 -5.00 -28.50
N GLY A 5 25.78 -3.68 -28.25
CA GLY A 5 24.58 -2.90 -27.95
C GLY A 5 23.83 -2.29 -29.14
N ALA A 6 24.43 -2.31 -30.33
CA ALA A 6 23.88 -1.57 -31.48
C ALA A 6 23.00 -2.43 -32.42
N LEU A 7 22.97 -3.75 -32.27
CA LEU A 7 22.16 -4.63 -33.15
C LEU A 7 20.79 -5.01 -32.55
N LEU A 8 20.52 -4.70 -31.29
CA LEU A 8 19.21 -4.94 -30.66
C LEU A 8 18.22 -3.77 -30.79
N LEU A 9 18.67 -2.61 -31.27
CA LEU A 9 17.82 -1.41 -31.39
C LEU A 9 16.98 -1.36 -32.68
N ALA A 10 17.22 -2.21 -33.63
CA ALA A 10 16.56 -2.18 -34.96
C ALA A 10 15.36 -3.15 -35.10
N ALA A 11 15.08 -3.97 -34.13
CA ALA A 11 13.94 -4.91 -34.13
C ALA A 11 12.83 -4.59 -33.12
N PHE A 12 12.92 -3.50 -32.35
CA PHE A 12 11.92 -3.06 -31.37
C PHE A 12 10.95 -2.05 -31.97
N THR A 13 10.19 -2.47 -32.95
CA THR A 13 8.93 -1.81 -33.25
C THR A 13 7.85 -2.57 -32.49
N THR A 14 7.52 -2.00 -31.33
CA THR A 14 6.21 -1.99 -30.69
C THR A 14 5.71 -3.18 -29.88
N ALA A 15 5.28 -2.94 -28.70
CA ALA A 15 4.19 -3.60 -27.95
C ALA A 15 3.95 -3.05 -26.52
N VAL A 16 2.71 -2.79 -26.00
CA VAL A 16 2.43 -2.08 -24.71
C VAL A 16 1.13 -2.39 -24.00
N ALA A 17 1.12 -2.39 -22.70
CA ALA A 17 0.01 -2.78 -21.83
C ALA A 17 -1.06 -1.71 -21.51
N ASN A 18 -2.24 -2.15 -21.15
CA ASN A 18 -3.52 -1.49 -21.30
C ASN A 18 -4.12 -1.04 -19.95
N ASP A 19 -4.10 0.24 -19.64
CA ASP A 19 -5.03 0.91 -18.70
C ASP A 19 -6.26 1.47 -19.42
N ARG A 20 -6.31 1.36 -20.75
CA ARG A 20 -7.42 1.77 -21.55
C ARG A 20 -8.39 0.62 -21.75
N GLY A 21 -9.67 0.94 -21.88
CA GLY A 21 -10.70 -0.04 -22.16
C GLY A 21 -10.86 -0.33 -23.64
N GLY A 22 -11.85 -1.14 -23.97
CA GLY A 22 -12.23 -1.44 -25.33
C GLY A 22 -13.74 -1.65 -25.46
N ILE A 23 -14.22 -1.66 -26.71
CA ILE A 23 -15.57 -2.09 -27.07
C ILE A 23 -15.40 -3.20 -28.09
N ALA A 24 -16.00 -4.37 -27.85
CA ALA A 24 -15.99 -5.48 -28.78
C ALA A 24 -17.39 -6.13 -28.88
N GLY A 25 -17.68 -6.76 -29.96
CA GLY A 25 -18.97 -7.40 -30.15
C GLY A 25 -19.16 -8.03 -31.52
N LEU A 26 -20.40 -8.43 -31.79
CA LEU A 26 -20.83 -9.07 -33.02
C LEU A 26 -21.88 -8.21 -33.70
N VAL A 27 -21.82 -8.13 -35.02
CA VAL A 27 -22.87 -7.47 -35.82
C VAL A 27 -23.54 -8.52 -36.68
N GLN A 28 -24.85 -8.69 -36.51
CA GLN A 28 -25.70 -9.67 -37.23
C GLN A 28 -26.93 -8.98 -37.79
N ASP A 29 -27.60 -9.62 -38.73
CA ASP A 29 -28.93 -9.25 -39.16
C ASP A 29 -30.03 -9.90 -38.31
N THR A 30 -31.28 -9.63 -38.57
CA THR A 30 -32.44 -10.16 -37.85
C THR A 30 -32.64 -11.65 -38.04
N SER A 31 -31.97 -12.30 -39.00
CA SER A 31 -31.97 -13.77 -39.23
C SER A 31 -30.86 -14.46 -38.43
N GLY A 32 -29.93 -13.66 -37.80
CA GLY A 32 -28.76 -14.16 -37.13
C GLY A 32 -27.53 -14.32 -38.03
N ALA A 33 -27.63 -13.96 -39.31
CA ALA A 33 -26.48 -13.99 -40.23
C ALA A 33 -25.51 -12.85 -39.91
N VAL A 34 -24.22 -13.17 -39.91
CA VAL A 34 -23.14 -12.19 -39.56
C VAL A 34 -22.96 -11.16 -40.67
N LEU A 35 -22.74 -9.90 -40.28
CA LEU A 35 -22.51 -8.80 -41.20
C LEU A 35 -21.04 -8.44 -41.31
N VAL A 36 -20.43 -8.83 -42.39
CA VAL A 36 -19.00 -8.58 -42.70
C VAL A 36 -18.81 -7.15 -43.21
N ALA A 37 -17.66 -6.54 -42.89
CA ALA A 37 -17.28 -5.18 -43.30
C ALA A 37 -18.30 -4.08 -42.91
N ALA A 38 -19.03 -4.26 -41.82
CA ALA A 38 -19.84 -3.18 -41.24
C ALA A 38 -18.90 -2.20 -40.51
N ASN A 39 -19.09 -0.89 -40.78
CA ASN A 39 -18.31 0.16 -40.15
C ASN A 39 -18.79 0.42 -38.72
N VAL A 40 -17.94 0.29 -37.77
CA VAL A 40 -18.20 0.60 -36.35
C VAL A 40 -17.36 1.81 -35.94
N THR A 41 -18.02 2.85 -35.42
CA THR A 41 -17.38 4.08 -34.95
C THR A 41 -17.68 4.24 -33.49
N ALA A 42 -16.67 4.24 -32.64
CA ALA A 42 -16.77 4.65 -31.24
C ALA A 42 -16.31 6.11 -31.12
N MET A 43 -17.16 6.97 -30.58
CA MET A 43 -16.88 8.38 -30.35
C MET A 43 -17.04 8.69 -28.86
N ASP A 44 -15.99 9.16 -28.24
CA ASP A 44 -16.02 9.69 -26.88
C ASP A 44 -16.94 10.91 -26.83
N GLN A 45 -17.88 10.93 -25.88
CA GLN A 45 -18.89 12.00 -25.81
C GLN A 45 -18.36 13.30 -25.24
N ASP A 46 -17.28 13.23 -24.44
CA ASP A 46 -16.65 14.38 -23.80
C ASP A 46 -15.55 14.99 -24.67
N SER A 47 -14.62 14.16 -25.15
CA SER A 47 -13.49 14.62 -25.97
C SER A 47 -13.81 14.73 -27.47
N GLY A 48 -14.90 14.12 -27.95
CA GLY A 48 -15.23 14.05 -29.37
C GLY A 48 -14.31 13.13 -30.21
N ILE A 49 -13.31 12.51 -29.61
CA ILE A 49 -12.34 11.63 -30.29
C ILE A 49 -13.06 10.42 -30.85
N ARG A 50 -12.79 10.10 -32.13
CA ARG A 50 -13.40 8.96 -32.82
C ARG A 50 -12.39 7.87 -33.10
N ARG A 51 -12.81 6.62 -32.93
CA ARG A 51 -12.12 5.42 -33.37
C ARG A 51 -12.99 4.62 -34.30
N LEU A 52 -12.42 4.14 -35.39
CA LEU A 52 -13.13 3.38 -36.41
C LEU A 52 -12.56 1.97 -36.50
N THR A 53 -13.44 1.00 -36.68
CA THR A 53 -13.11 -0.40 -37.04
C THR A 53 -14.13 -0.92 -38.02
N GLN A 54 -13.89 -2.12 -38.56
CA GLN A 54 -14.84 -2.86 -39.38
C GLN A 54 -15.02 -4.26 -38.82
N THR A 55 -16.19 -4.86 -39.07
CA THR A 55 -16.40 -6.28 -38.75
C THR A 55 -15.61 -7.18 -39.70
N ASP A 56 -15.06 -8.25 -39.12
CA ASP A 56 -14.32 -9.30 -39.84
C ASP A 56 -15.25 -10.30 -40.56
N GLY A 57 -14.69 -11.41 -41.11
CA GLY A 57 -15.42 -12.46 -41.82
C GLY A 57 -16.45 -13.19 -40.95
N GLU A 58 -16.36 -13.11 -39.66
CA GLU A 58 -17.26 -13.69 -38.65
C GLU A 58 -18.24 -12.65 -38.06
N GLY A 59 -18.26 -11.42 -38.62
CA GLY A 59 -19.08 -10.33 -38.13
C GLY A 59 -18.62 -9.74 -36.80
N ALA A 60 -17.46 -10.14 -36.29
CA ALA A 60 -16.90 -9.64 -35.05
C ALA A 60 -16.16 -8.30 -35.25
N TYR A 61 -16.20 -7.43 -34.25
CA TYR A 61 -15.43 -6.21 -34.24
C TYR A 61 -14.84 -5.93 -32.86
N ALA A 62 -13.74 -5.18 -32.84
CA ALA A 62 -13.16 -4.67 -31.61
C ALA A 62 -12.59 -3.26 -31.81
N VAL A 63 -12.79 -2.40 -30.83
CA VAL A 63 -12.18 -1.07 -30.72
C VAL A 63 -11.49 -1.04 -29.37
N PHE A 64 -10.17 -1.20 -29.35
CA PHE A 64 -9.38 -1.14 -28.12
C PHE A 64 -8.74 0.23 -27.94
N THR A 65 -7.99 0.40 -26.85
CA THR A 65 -7.26 1.64 -26.52
C THR A 65 -8.17 2.86 -26.36
N LEU A 66 -9.40 2.63 -25.92
CA LEU A 66 -10.33 3.69 -25.61
C LEU A 66 -10.05 4.23 -24.20
N PRO A 67 -9.89 5.54 -24.01
CA PRO A 67 -9.95 6.13 -22.67
C PRO A 67 -11.21 5.68 -21.93
N ALA A 68 -11.13 5.60 -20.61
CA ALA A 68 -12.34 5.42 -19.83
C ALA A 68 -13.29 6.59 -20.07
N GLY A 69 -14.59 6.32 -20.20
CA GLY A 69 -15.55 7.36 -20.51
C GLY A 69 -16.86 6.83 -21.09
N GLN A 70 -17.72 7.77 -21.53
CA GLN A 70 -18.99 7.48 -22.16
C GLN A 70 -18.86 7.63 -23.67
N TYR A 71 -19.22 6.57 -24.38
CA TYR A 71 -19.08 6.53 -25.84
C TYR A 71 -20.42 6.49 -26.56
N LYS A 72 -20.47 7.18 -27.71
CA LYS A 72 -21.47 6.98 -28.73
C LYS A 72 -20.91 5.99 -29.76
N VAL A 73 -21.53 4.82 -29.87
CA VAL A 73 -21.13 3.77 -30.84
C VAL A 73 -22.12 3.75 -32.00
N THR A 74 -21.63 3.90 -33.23
CA THR A 74 -22.40 3.93 -34.44
C THR A 74 -22.00 2.80 -35.36
N VAL A 75 -22.95 1.96 -35.79
CA VAL A 75 -22.74 0.90 -36.75
C VAL A 75 -23.45 1.21 -38.05
N ARG A 76 -22.73 1.09 -39.18
CA ARG A 76 -23.25 1.35 -40.52
C ARG A 76 -22.83 0.25 -41.50
N ARG A 77 -23.83 -0.20 -42.29
CA ARG A 77 -23.62 -1.15 -43.38
C ARG A 77 -24.57 -0.80 -44.54
N SER A 78 -24.08 -0.82 -45.78
CA SER A 78 -24.94 -0.59 -46.93
C SER A 78 -26.09 -1.61 -46.99
N GLY A 79 -27.31 -1.18 -47.20
CA GLY A 79 -28.52 -2.04 -47.21
C GLY A 79 -29.14 -2.26 -45.83
N PHE A 80 -28.61 -1.67 -44.79
CA PHE A 80 -29.12 -1.77 -43.41
C PHE A 80 -29.32 -0.40 -42.79
N GLN A 81 -30.23 -0.32 -41.81
CA GLN A 81 -30.46 0.91 -41.02
C GLN A 81 -29.23 1.16 -40.12
N THR A 82 -28.86 2.44 -39.96
CA THR A 82 -27.79 2.85 -39.05
C THR A 82 -28.25 2.65 -37.61
N ILE A 83 -27.43 1.96 -36.79
CA ILE A 83 -27.68 1.87 -35.34
C ILE A 83 -26.72 2.79 -34.60
N VAL A 84 -27.27 3.56 -33.68
CA VAL A 84 -26.50 4.42 -32.75
C VAL A 84 -26.81 4.00 -31.33
N ARG A 85 -25.77 3.66 -30.58
CA ARG A 85 -25.87 3.37 -29.14
C ARG A 85 -25.17 4.44 -28.34
N TRP A 86 -25.95 5.12 -27.52
CA TRP A 86 -25.47 6.18 -26.64
C TRP A 86 -25.07 5.62 -25.26
N ASN A 87 -24.24 6.36 -24.53
CA ASN A 87 -23.87 6.09 -23.16
C ASN A 87 -23.26 4.69 -22.97
N VAL A 88 -22.45 4.28 -23.96
CA VAL A 88 -21.66 3.04 -23.87
C VAL A 88 -20.48 3.33 -22.97
N GLU A 89 -20.48 2.71 -21.83
CA GLU A 89 -19.47 2.89 -20.83
C GLU A 89 -18.23 2.04 -21.11
N VAL A 90 -17.08 2.69 -21.19
CA VAL A 90 -15.76 2.04 -21.31
C VAL A 90 -15.01 2.28 -20.02
N GLY A 91 -14.67 1.20 -19.31
CA GLY A 91 -13.82 1.25 -18.15
C GLY A 91 -12.37 0.86 -18.47
N PRO A 92 -11.38 1.25 -17.63
CA PRO A 92 -9.98 0.98 -17.91
C PRO A 92 -9.68 -0.52 -17.88
N GLY A 93 -8.82 -0.97 -18.76
CA GLY A 93 -8.41 -2.37 -18.90
C GLY A 93 -9.58 -3.35 -19.08
N ARG A 94 -10.76 -2.85 -19.43
CA ARG A 94 -11.97 -3.67 -19.60
C ARG A 94 -12.52 -3.51 -21.01
N THR A 95 -12.90 -4.63 -21.63
CA THR A 95 -13.62 -4.62 -22.91
C THR A 95 -15.12 -4.65 -22.64
N THR A 96 -15.81 -3.58 -23.04
CA THR A 96 -17.27 -3.51 -22.98
C THR A 96 -17.85 -4.27 -24.15
N ARG A 97 -18.59 -5.33 -23.87
CA ARG A 97 -19.26 -6.10 -24.93
C ARG A 97 -20.50 -5.40 -25.43
N LEU A 98 -20.61 -5.25 -26.74
CA LEU A 98 -21.72 -4.58 -27.40
C LEU A 98 -22.06 -5.26 -28.73
N ASP A 99 -23.06 -6.15 -28.72
CA ASP A 99 -23.55 -6.82 -29.93
C ASP A 99 -24.67 -5.99 -30.60
N PHE A 100 -24.74 -6.01 -31.92
CA PHE A 100 -25.71 -5.30 -32.74
C PHE A 100 -26.48 -6.25 -33.66
N VAL A 101 -27.80 -6.08 -33.68
CA VAL A 101 -28.67 -6.73 -34.67
C VAL A 101 -29.21 -5.63 -35.59
N MET A 102 -28.84 -5.66 -36.87
CA MET A 102 -29.19 -4.65 -37.87
C MET A 102 -30.38 -5.09 -38.68
N GLU A 103 -31.31 -4.17 -38.89
CA GLU A 103 -32.48 -4.38 -39.77
C GLU A 103 -32.19 -3.92 -41.20
N VAL A 104 -32.72 -4.63 -42.18
CA VAL A 104 -32.62 -4.23 -43.58
C VAL A 104 -33.34 -2.91 -43.79
N GLY A 105 -32.69 -1.97 -44.45
CA GLY A 105 -33.25 -0.62 -44.68
C GLY A 105 -32.23 0.35 -45.25
N SER A 106 -32.65 1.63 -45.38
CA SER A 106 -31.75 2.70 -45.82
C SER A 106 -30.76 3.09 -44.71
N THR A 107 -29.50 3.34 -45.06
CA THR A 107 -28.49 3.88 -44.11
C THR A 107 -28.83 5.28 -43.58
N GLN A 108 -29.80 5.97 -44.21
CA GLN A 108 -30.33 7.24 -43.71
C GLN A 108 -31.31 7.07 -42.52
N GLN A 109 -31.89 5.86 -42.35
CA GLN A 109 -32.71 5.52 -41.21
C GLN A 109 -31.82 5.17 -40.06
N THR A 110 -32.04 5.77 -38.90
CA THR A 110 -31.22 5.60 -37.71
C THR A 110 -32.07 5.10 -36.55
N ILE A 111 -31.63 4.02 -35.93
CA ILE A 111 -32.19 3.50 -34.67
C ILE A 111 -31.28 3.97 -33.54
N GLU A 112 -31.79 4.75 -32.61
CA GLU A 112 -31.06 5.23 -31.45
C GLU A 112 -31.42 4.42 -30.20
N ILE A 113 -30.42 3.89 -29.52
CA ILE A 113 -30.56 3.09 -28.29
C ILE A 113 -29.82 3.81 -27.16
N HIS A 114 -30.55 4.21 -26.13
CA HIS A 114 -30.01 4.95 -24.99
C HIS A 114 -29.74 4.08 -23.77
N SER A 115 -29.90 2.76 -23.85
CA SER A 115 -29.56 1.81 -22.75
C SER A 115 -28.13 1.34 -22.84
N GLY A 116 -27.39 1.44 -21.72
CA GLY A 116 -26.01 0.94 -21.65
C GLY A 116 -25.91 -0.59 -21.72
N PRO A 117 -24.70 -1.15 -21.98
CA PRO A 117 -24.44 -2.59 -21.98
C PRO A 117 -24.65 -3.19 -20.59
N SER A 118 -24.69 -4.55 -20.53
CA SER A 118 -24.82 -5.27 -19.26
C SER A 118 -23.68 -4.92 -18.31
N PRO A 119 -23.98 -4.58 -17.05
CA PRO A 119 -22.96 -4.25 -16.05
C PRO A 119 -22.22 -5.46 -15.47
N ILE A 120 -22.61 -6.68 -15.85
CA ILE A 120 -21.99 -7.93 -15.41
C ILE A 120 -20.71 -8.18 -16.20
N ASN A 121 -19.60 -8.52 -15.52
CA ASN A 121 -18.37 -8.90 -16.18
C ASN A 121 -18.50 -10.30 -16.77
N ILE A 122 -18.40 -10.40 -18.11
CA ILE A 122 -18.45 -11.64 -18.87
C ILE A 122 -17.13 -11.92 -19.61
N ASP A 123 -16.10 -11.11 -19.38
CA ASP A 123 -14.91 -11.11 -20.24
C ASP A 123 -13.79 -11.97 -19.65
N ASP A 124 -13.61 -11.98 -18.33
CA ASP A 124 -12.52 -12.74 -17.69
C ASP A 124 -12.93 -13.34 -16.33
N GLY A 125 -12.06 -14.21 -15.79
CA GLY A 125 -12.23 -14.87 -14.49
C GLY A 125 -11.72 -14.09 -13.30
N SER A 126 -11.20 -12.86 -13.47
CA SER A 126 -10.59 -12.09 -12.37
C SER A 126 -11.61 -11.59 -11.34
N ALA A 127 -11.17 -11.47 -10.09
CA ALA A 127 -11.91 -10.78 -9.03
C ALA A 127 -11.38 -9.36 -8.88
N GLY A 128 -12.27 -8.39 -8.61
CA GLY A 128 -11.85 -7.00 -8.40
C GLY A 128 -13.00 -6.00 -8.43
N MET A 129 -12.64 -4.72 -8.31
CA MET A 129 -13.58 -3.59 -8.29
C MET A 129 -13.01 -2.39 -9.05
N VAL A 130 -13.90 -1.59 -9.62
CA VAL A 130 -13.58 -0.27 -10.18
C VAL A 130 -14.35 0.78 -9.38
N VAL A 131 -13.63 1.76 -8.85
CA VAL A 131 -14.19 2.94 -8.17
C VAL A 131 -14.01 4.14 -9.11
N ARG A 132 -15.10 4.80 -9.45
CA ARG A 132 -15.11 5.95 -10.33
C ARG A 132 -15.14 7.24 -9.57
N GLN A 133 -14.79 8.32 -10.26
CA GLN A 133 -14.74 9.65 -9.67
C GLN A 133 -16.09 10.07 -9.04
N GLU A 134 -17.24 9.69 -9.62
CA GLU A 134 -18.54 10.04 -9.03
C GLU A 134 -18.75 9.42 -7.65
N ALA A 135 -18.28 8.19 -7.44
CA ALA A 135 -18.33 7.53 -6.14
C ALA A 135 -17.35 8.16 -5.14
N VAL A 136 -16.17 8.56 -5.61
CA VAL A 136 -15.16 9.29 -4.81
C VAL A 136 -15.73 10.61 -4.32
N ASP A 137 -16.37 11.38 -5.21
CA ASP A 137 -16.97 12.68 -4.90
C ASP A 137 -18.17 12.57 -3.95
N ALA A 138 -18.87 11.44 -3.96
CA ALA A 138 -20.09 11.27 -3.20
C ALA A 138 -19.85 10.71 -1.80
N LEU A 139 -18.95 9.72 -1.63
CA LEU A 139 -18.73 9.04 -0.35
C LEU A 139 -17.95 9.91 0.66
N PRO A 140 -18.15 9.73 1.97
CA PRO A 140 -17.36 10.39 3.01
C PRO A 140 -15.97 9.74 3.13
N VAL A 141 -15.04 10.15 2.24
CA VAL A 141 -13.67 9.64 2.20
C VAL A 141 -12.79 10.51 3.07
N ASN A 142 -12.30 9.95 4.20
CA ASN A 142 -11.48 10.67 5.17
C ASN A 142 -10.16 11.13 4.54
N GLY A 143 -9.88 12.44 4.61
CA GLY A 143 -8.70 13.06 4.00
C GLY A 143 -8.63 12.97 2.48
N ARG A 144 -9.71 12.52 1.82
CA ARG A 144 -9.75 12.22 0.37
C ARG A 144 -8.72 11.16 -0.04
N GLY A 145 -8.32 10.26 0.90
CA GLY A 145 -7.24 9.30 0.72
C GLY A 145 -7.65 8.08 -0.13
N LEU A 146 -6.73 7.64 -0.99
CA LEU A 146 -6.91 6.49 -1.89
C LEU A 146 -7.21 5.18 -1.13
N LEU A 147 -6.62 4.98 0.06
CA LEU A 147 -6.83 3.77 0.87
C LEU A 147 -8.30 3.53 1.20
N SER A 148 -9.04 4.58 1.58
CA SER A 148 -10.47 4.47 1.90
C SER A 148 -11.34 3.97 0.73
N LEU A 149 -10.86 4.14 -0.50
CA LEU A 149 -11.55 3.66 -1.71
C LEU A 149 -11.27 2.18 -1.97
N VAL A 150 -10.01 1.76 -1.79
CA VAL A 150 -9.64 0.35 -2.02
C VAL A 150 -10.24 -0.57 -0.96
N GLU A 151 -10.46 -0.10 0.28
CA GLU A 151 -11.13 -0.84 1.35
C GLU A 151 -12.60 -1.22 1.04
N LEU A 152 -13.26 -0.57 0.07
CA LEU A 152 -14.59 -0.95 -0.38
C LEU A 152 -14.61 -2.28 -1.17
N SER A 153 -13.44 -2.79 -1.56
CA SER A 153 -13.33 -4.08 -2.24
C SER A 153 -13.33 -5.24 -1.23
N PRO A 154 -14.03 -6.34 -1.51
CA PRO A 154 -13.96 -7.53 -0.66
C PRO A 154 -12.51 -8.03 -0.51
N GLY A 155 -12.16 -8.53 0.67
CA GLY A 155 -10.84 -9.09 0.97
C GLY A 155 -9.74 -8.06 1.24
N VAL A 156 -10.05 -6.76 1.21
CA VAL A 156 -9.10 -5.69 1.55
C VAL A 156 -9.22 -5.32 3.03
N VAL A 157 -8.08 -5.27 3.71
CA VAL A 157 -7.98 -4.93 5.13
C VAL A 157 -6.81 -3.99 5.35
N ALA A 158 -7.05 -2.78 5.89
CA ALA A 158 -5.97 -1.91 6.37
C ALA A 158 -5.22 -2.61 7.51
N THR A 159 -3.91 -2.73 7.38
CA THR A 159 -3.09 -3.50 8.32
C THR A 159 -2.69 -2.69 9.55
N PRO A 160 -2.42 -3.34 10.69
CA PRO A 160 -1.82 -2.66 11.81
C PRO A 160 -0.42 -2.16 11.45
N ALA A 161 0.00 -1.08 12.07
CA ALA A 161 1.34 -0.52 11.94
C ALA A 161 2.36 -1.39 12.69
N ALA A 162 2.49 -2.64 12.28
CA ALA A 162 3.45 -3.55 12.84
C ALA A 162 4.77 -3.40 12.07
N GLN A 163 5.86 -3.23 12.80
CA GLN A 163 7.23 -3.34 12.29
C GLN A 163 7.62 -2.34 11.18
N GLY A 164 7.00 -1.18 11.14
CA GLY A 164 7.44 -0.08 10.28
C GLY A 164 7.01 -0.13 8.82
N GLU A 165 6.06 -0.98 8.45
CA GLU A 165 5.49 -1.00 7.09
C GLU A 165 4.51 0.15 6.87
N ALA A 166 4.71 0.91 5.83
CA ALA A 166 4.04 2.18 5.63
C ALA A 166 2.69 2.06 4.91
N GLY A 167 1.63 2.64 5.50
CA GLY A 167 0.36 2.95 4.85
C GLY A 167 -0.29 1.83 4.04
N GLN A 168 -0.08 0.58 4.45
CA GLN A 168 -0.37 -0.58 3.65
C GLN A 168 -1.70 -1.25 4.04
N PHE A 169 -2.15 -2.10 3.16
CA PHE A 169 -3.31 -2.97 3.34
C PHE A 169 -2.99 -4.36 2.80
N SER A 170 -3.60 -5.36 3.40
CA SER A 170 -3.60 -6.75 2.89
C SER A 170 -4.74 -6.92 1.89
N VAL A 171 -4.50 -7.69 0.85
CA VAL A 171 -5.51 -8.14 -0.11
C VAL A 171 -5.53 -9.67 -0.08
N ASN A 172 -6.70 -10.25 0.23
CA ASN A 172 -6.91 -11.69 0.30
C ASN A 172 -5.83 -12.42 1.14
N GLY A 173 -5.51 -11.86 2.31
CA GLY A 173 -4.56 -12.45 3.25
C GLY A 173 -3.12 -12.52 2.75
N LEU A 174 -2.77 -11.76 1.71
CA LEU A 174 -1.40 -11.62 1.24
C LEU A 174 -0.69 -10.48 1.97
N ARG A 175 0.64 -10.55 2.01
CA ARG A 175 1.47 -9.54 2.69
C ARG A 175 1.24 -8.15 2.13
N PRO A 176 1.21 -7.10 2.96
CA PRO A 176 0.98 -5.72 2.51
C PRO A 176 1.99 -5.23 1.47
N ASN A 177 3.25 -5.64 1.58
CA ASN A 177 4.32 -5.27 0.66
C ASN A 177 4.31 -6.04 -0.68
N THR A 178 3.27 -6.83 -0.94
CA THR A 178 3.07 -7.52 -2.22
C THR A 178 2.03 -6.86 -3.12
N ASN A 179 1.48 -5.70 -2.72
CA ASN A 179 0.55 -4.95 -3.56
C ASN A 179 1.27 -4.17 -4.66
N TYR A 180 0.73 -4.19 -5.86
CA TYR A 180 1.31 -3.52 -7.02
C TYR A 180 0.47 -2.33 -7.45
N PHE A 181 1.13 -1.19 -7.63
CA PHE A 181 0.50 0.06 -8.03
C PHE A 181 0.99 0.50 -9.40
N THR A 182 0.05 0.94 -10.22
CA THR A 182 0.37 1.58 -11.50
C THR A 182 -0.35 2.93 -11.62
N VAL A 183 0.29 3.89 -12.30
CA VAL A 183 -0.31 5.16 -12.72
C VAL A 183 -0.16 5.26 -14.23
N ASP A 184 -1.27 5.36 -14.95
CA ASP A 184 -1.29 5.35 -16.44
C ASP A 184 -0.51 4.16 -17.05
N GLY A 185 -0.59 2.97 -16.40
CA GLY A 185 0.04 1.72 -16.83
C GLY A 185 1.50 1.52 -16.43
N ILE A 186 2.10 2.45 -15.73
CA ILE A 186 3.49 2.41 -15.31
C ILE A 186 3.62 2.13 -13.82
N SER A 187 4.62 1.35 -13.43
CA SER A 187 4.91 1.01 -12.04
C SER A 187 5.09 2.26 -11.17
N ALA A 188 4.32 2.33 -10.10
CA ALA A 188 4.42 3.34 -9.06
C ALA A 188 5.04 2.79 -7.75
N ASN A 189 5.52 1.53 -7.75
CA ASN A 189 6.25 0.94 -6.63
C ASN A 189 7.69 1.44 -6.63
N THR A 190 7.89 2.62 -6.07
CA THR A 190 9.15 3.37 -6.10
C THR A 190 9.53 3.96 -4.74
N SER A 191 8.91 3.46 -3.67
CA SER A 191 9.23 3.96 -2.32
C SER A 191 10.69 3.70 -1.95
N ILE A 192 11.22 4.56 -1.12
CA ILE A 192 12.53 4.40 -0.49
C ILE A 192 12.33 4.42 1.02
N THR A 193 13.30 3.90 1.77
CA THR A 193 13.32 4.11 3.20
C THR A 193 13.31 5.60 3.50
N GLY A 194 12.33 6.02 4.28
CA GLY A 194 12.51 7.20 5.10
C GLY A 194 13.69 6.92 6.04
N ALA A 195 14.66 7.79 6.05
CA ALA A 195 15.78 7.63 6.95
C ALA A 195 15.27 7.63 8.40
N GLY A 196 15.60 6.66 9.18
CA GLY A 196 15.01 6.38 10.49
C GLY A 196 14.05 5.20 10.50
N LEU A 197 13.68 4.68 9.33
CA LEU A 197 12.82 3.51 9.19
C LEU A 197 13.54 2.42 8.39
N PRO A 198 14.51 1.72 8.98
CA PRO A 198 15.32 0.73 8.25
C PRO A 198 14.49 -0.41 7.66
N ALA A 199 13.32 -0.69 8.21
CA ALA A 199 12.42 -1.73 7.72
C ALA A 199 11.59 -1.35 6.49
N GLN A 200 11.63 -0.10 6.06
CA GLN A 200 10.84 0.39 4.91
C GLN A 200 11.62 0.45 3.62
N PHE A 201 12.59 -0.32 3.47
CA PHE A 201 13.32 -0.32 2.24
C PHE A 201 12.58 -1.02 1.11
N ALA A 202 12.71 -0.42 0.12
CA ALA A 202 12.33 -0.40 -1.03
C ALA A 202 12.40 -1.42 -2.15
N GLY A 203 13.34 -1.61 -2.78
CA GLY A 203 13.22 -2.28 -4.04
C GLY A 203 11.95 -1.83 -4.77
N ALA A 204 11.21 -2.76 -5.37
CA ALA A 204 9.93 -2.51 -5.99
C ALA A 204 8.72 -2.92 -5.10
N ALA A 205 8.93 -3.16 -3.81
CA ALA A 205 7.92 -3.74 -2.94
C ALA A 205 6.85 -2.73 -2.48
N LEU A 206 7.17 -1.43 -2.38
CA LEU A 206 6.25 -0.44 -1.83
C LEU A 206 5.91 0.65 -2.84
N PRO A 207 4.66 1.15 -2.88
CA PRO A 207 4.30 2.30 -3.68
C PRO A 207 5.04 3.56 -3.19
N SER A 208 5.20 4.54 -4.07
CA SER A 208 5.63 5.87 -3.64
C SER A 208 4.63 6.45 -2.64
N MET A 209 5.14 6.99 -1.55
CA MET A 209 4.32 7.54 -0.45
C MET A 209 4.75 8.94 -0.07
N THR A 210 3.86 9.63 0.68
CA THR A 210 4.18 10.88 1.36
C THR A 210 4.96 10.62 2.66
N ALA A 211 5.52 11.65 3.24
CA ALA A 211 6.19 11.58 4.55
C ALA A 211 5.25 11.14 5.70
N PHE A 212 3.94 11.23 5.54
CA PHE A 212 2.93 10.76 6.50
C PHE A 212 2.16 9.53 6.01
N ALA A 213 2.83 8.66 5.27
CA ALA A 213 2.36 7.33 4.86
C ALA A 213 1.07 7.29 4.02
N SER A 214 0.74 8.37 3.31
CA SER A 214 -0.37 8.41 2.36
C SER A 214 0.15 8.16 0.94
N MET A 215 -0.68 7.62 0.07
CA MET A 215 -0.41 7.41 -1.36
C MET A 215 -0.92 8.57 -2.25
N ASP A 216 -1.33 9.68 -1.66
CA ASP A 216 -1.91 10.83 -2.36
C ASP A 216 -0.87 11.59 -3.21
N ASN A 217 0.40 11.26 -3.07
CA ASN A 217 1.49 11.74 -3.93
C ASN A 217 1.51 11.10 -5.33
N LEU A 218 0.82 9.99 -5.55
CA LEU A 218 0.76 9.30 -6.86
C LEU A 218 0.01 10.12 -7.90
N ALA A 219 -1.12 10.69 -7.50
CA ALA A 219 -1.91 11.65 -8.24
C ALA A 219 -2.90 12.32 -7.28
N THR A 220 -3.26 13.59 -7.52
CA THR A 220 -4.36 14.22 -6.78
C THR A 220 -5.65 13.48 -7.08
N ILE A 221 -6.54 13.34 -6.11
CA ILE A 221 -7.77 12.56 -6.29
C ILE A 221 -8.67 13.17 -7.38
N ASP A 222 -8.65 14.49 -7.56
CA ASP A 222 -9.37 15.19 -8.63
C ASP A 222 -8.77 14.97 -10.02
N ALA A 223 -7.52 14.49 -10.09
CA ALA A 223 -6.86 14.14 -11.35
C ALA A 223 -7.11 12.68 -11.76
N LEU A 224 -7.73 11.87 -10.90
CA LEU A 224 -8.07 10.49 -11.23
C LEU A 224 -9.37 10.44 -12.04
N ASP A 225 -9.39 9.62 -13.05
CA ASP A 225 -10.60 9.23 -13.81
C ASP A 225 -11.25 8.03 -13.11
N ASP A 226 -10.43 7.03 -12.79
CA ASP A 226 -10.85 5.87 -12.04
C ASP A 226 -9.72 5.22 -11.24
N VAL A 227 -10.11 4.37 -10.30
CA VAL A 227 -9.25 3.49 -9.51
C VAL A 227 -9.73 2.06 -9.71
N ARG A 228 -8.92 1.22 -10.33
CA ARG A 228 -9.21 -0.21 -10.50
C ARG A 228 -8.38 -1.02 -9.52
N LEU A 229 -9.03 -1.90 -8.77
CA LEU A 229 -8.38 -2.89 -7.93
C LEU A 229 -8.71 -4.28 -8.45
N LEU A 230 -7.69 -5.04 -8.83
CA LEU A 230 -7.76 -6.48 -9.06
C LEU A 230 -7.28 -7.18 -7.80
N THR A 231 -8.06 -8.13 -7.30
CA THR A 231 -7.80 -8.78 -6.02
C THR A 231 -7.37 -10.24 -6.13
N SER A 232 -7.65 -10.92 -7.24
CA SER A 232 -7.24 -12.32 -7.45
C SER A 232 -7.31 -12.73 -8.90
N SER A 233 -6.49 -13.71 -9.27
CA SER A 233 -6.52 -14.48 -10.53
C SER A 233 -6.56 -13.59 -11.78
N PHE A 234 -5.84 -12.48 -11.74
CA PHE A 234 -5.80 -11.55 -12.86
C PHE A 234 -4.94 -12.07 -14.03
N ALA A 235 -5.25 -11.60 -15.22
CA ALA A 235 -4.68 -12.05 -16.48
C ALA A 235 -3.15 -11.90 -16.55
N PRO A 236 -2.43 -12.63 -17.45
CA PRO A 236 -0.97 -12.58 -17.58
C PRO A 236 -0.37 -11.21 -17.88
N GLU A 237 -1.14 -10.29 -18.47
CA GLU A 237 -0.71 -8.90 -18.70
C GLU A 237 -0.40 -8.12 -17.40
N PHE A 238 -0.99 -8.52 -16.27
CA PHE A 238 -0.71 -7.95 -14.96
C PHE A 238 0.31 -8.83 -14.22
N GLY A 239 1.17 -8.26 -13.38
CA GLY A 239 2.17 -9.07 -12.69
C GLY A 239 3.06 -8.27 -11.77
N ARG A 240 4.28 -8.73 -11.58
CA ARG A 240 5.34 -8.31 -10.68
C ARG A 240 5.13 -8.66 -9.22
N LEU A 241 3.93 -8.48 -8.68
CA LEU A 241 3.62 -8.78 -7.28
C LEU A 241 2.33 -9.59 -7.20
N PRO A 242 2.23 -10.54 -6.24
CA PRO A 242 1.06 -11.42 -6.11
C PRO A 242 -0.14 -10.78 -5.41
N GLY A 243 0.05 -9.67 -4.69
CA GLY A 243 -1.02 -8.99 -3.95
C GLY A 243 -2.02 -8.26 -4.86
N GLY A 244 -2.78 -7.34 -4.29
CA GLY A 244 -3.72 -6.52 -5.06
C GLY A 244 -3.02 -5.67 -6.11
N HIS A 245 -3.58 -5.59 -7.31
CA HIS A 245 -3.10 -4.64 -8.33
C HIS A 245 -4.02 -3.41 -8.36
N VAL A 246 -3.48 -2.28 -7.91
CA VAL A 246 -4.16 -0.97 -7.92
C VAL A 246 -3.71 -0.18 -9.15
N ALA A 247 -4.60 -0.03 -10.11
CA ALA A 247 -4.34 0.76 -11.30
C ALA A 247 -5.07 2.11 -11.22
N LEU A 248 -4.30 3.18 -11.32
CA LEU A 248 -4.78 4.55 -11.30
C LEU A 248 -4.71 5.12 -12.72
N SER A 249 -5.86 5.55 -13.24
CA SER A 249 -5.93 6.23 -14.53
C SER A 249 -6.12 7.73 -14.30
N THR A 250 -5.29 8.56 -14.96
CA THR A 250 -5.41 10.00 -14.83
C THR A 250 -6.24 10.61 -15.93
N ARG A 251 -6.97 11.66 -15.60
CA ARG A 251 -7.84 12.40 -16.54
C ARG A 251 -7.02 13.06 -17.65
N SER A 252 -7.61 13.09 -18.84
CA SER A 252 -7.12 13.87 -19.99
C SER A 252 -7.94 15.15 -20.14
N GLY A 253 -7.47 16.07 -20.95
CA GLY A 253 -8.26 17.22 -21.41
C GLY A 253 -9.31 16.80 -22.45
N SER A 254 -10.25 17.70 -22.73
CA SER A 254 -11.34 17.52 -23.71
C SER A 254 -11.47 18.74 -24.62
N ASP A 255 -12.39 18.71 -25.60
CA ASP A 255 -12.68 19.85 -26.49
C ASP A 255 -13.41 21.00 -25.80
N ARG A 256 -13.73 20.87 -24.52
CA ARG A 256 -14.36 21.91 -23.70
C ARG A 256 -13.46 22.24 -22.52
N TYR A 257 -13.47 23.48 -22.08
CA TYR A 257 -12.82 23.87 -20.85
C TYR A 257 -13.66 23.40 -19.66
N HIS A 258 -13.01 22.73 -18.75
CA HIS A 258 -13.57 22.29 -17.48
C HIS A 258 -12.62 22.66 -16.36
N GLY A 259 -13.17 22.99 -15.21
CA GLY A 259 -12.38 23.25 -14.03
C GLY A 259 -13.15 22.94 -12.76
N ALA A 260 -12.39 22.66 -11.71
CA ALA A 260 -12.92 22.56 -10.36
C ALA A 260 -11.89 23.13 -9.38
N ALA A 261 -12.40 23.80 -8.34
CA ALA A 261 -11.61 24.21 -7.20
C ALA A 261 -12.35 23.77 -5.94
N SER A 262 -11.62 23.23 -4.97
CA SER A 262 -12.18 22.79 -3.70
C SER A 262 -11.31 23.25 -2.54
N TYR A 263 -11.96 23.45 -1.40
CA TYR A 263 -11.29 23.73 -0.14
C TYR A 263 -11.95 22.95 0.99
N VAL A 264 -11.14 22.31 1.81
CA VAL A 264 -11.55 21.46 2.91
C VAL A 264 -10.97 22.02 4.20
N LEU A 265 -11.82 22.10 5.22
CA LEU A 265 -11.47 22.64 6.54
C LEU A 265 -11.86 21.65 7.63
N ARG A 266 -10.95 21.44 8.60
CA ARG A 266 -11.22 20.85 9.92
C ARG A 266 -10.67 21.74 11.02
N ASN A 267 -11.31 21.69 12.16
CA ASN A 267 -10.85 22.38 13.35
C ASN A 267 -11.30 21.61 14.61
N GLU A 268 -10.40 21.50 15.57
CA GLU A 268 -10.61 20.79 16.84
C GLU A 268 -11.86 21.25 17.62
N ALA A 269 -12.31 22.48 17.40
CA ALA A 269 -13.52 22.99 18.06
C ALA A 269 -14.79 22.20 17.68
N LEU A 270 -14.78 21.57 16.49
CA LEU A 270 -15.90 20.77 15.97
C LEU A 270 -15.75 19.27 16.25
N ASP A 271 -14.55 18.82 16.65
CA ASP A 271 -14.22 17.41 16.82
C ASP A 271 -14.59 16.92 18.23
N ALA A 272 -14.80 15.62 18.38
CA ALA A 272 -14.80 14.98 19.69
C ALA A 272 -13.36 14.85 20.20
N ASN A 273 -13.20 14.80 21.52
CA ASN A 273 -11.89 14.55 22.11
C ASN A 273 -11.52 13.06 21.99
N ASP A 274 -10.21 12.77 21.95
CA ASP A 274 -9.67 11.41 22.03
C ASP A 274 -10.09 10.72 23.34
N ALA A 275 -10.38 9.40 23.30
CA ALA A 275 -10.87 8.68 24.45
C ALA A 275 -9.82 8.57 25.57
N VAL A 276 -8.53 8.45 25.21
CA VAL A 276 -7.42 8.42 26.19
C VAL A 276 -7.25 9.80 26.84
N ALA A 277 -7.35 10.88 26.05
CA ALA A 277 -7.33 12.24 26.58
C ALA A 277 -8.49 12.48 27.53
N ASN A 278 -9.70 12.05 27.18
CA ASN A 278 -10.88 12.17 28.05
C ASN A 278 -10.70 11.41 29.38
N ALA A 279 -10.22 10.17 29.33
CA ALA A 279 -9.98 9.36 30.53
C ALA A 279 -8.98 10.04 31.48
N ASN A 280 -8.03 10.81 30.93
CA ASN A 280 -7.02 11.54 31.66
C ASN A 280 -7.36 13.03 31.88
N ARG A 281 -8.61 13.46 31.61
CA ARG A 281 -9.08 14.84 31.77
C ARG A 281 -8.27 15.91 31.01
N GLN A 282 -7.66 15.49 29.91
CA GLN A 282 -6.96 16.42 29.00
C GLN A 282 -7.95 17.07 28.03
N GLY A 283 -7.68 18.30 27.66
CA GLY A 283 -8.42 18.99 26.60
C GLY A 283 -8.21 18.32 25.25
N ARG A 284 -8.75 18.91 24.18
CA ARG A 284 -8.48 18.45 22.80
C ARG A 284 -7.09 18.88 22.37
N ALA A 285 -6.31 17.97 21.77
CA ALA A 285 -5.10 18.38 21.08
C ALA A 285 -5.47 19.18 19.81
N PRO A 286 -4.69 20.20 19.43
CA PRO A 286 -4.94 20.94 18.19
C PRO A 286 -5.08 20.00 16.99
N SER A 287 -6.19 20.15 16.25
CA SER A 287 -6.50 19.35 15.05
C SER A 287 -6.96 20.31 13.96
N ARG A 288 -6.12 20.54 12.97
CA ARG A 288 -6.41 21.49 11.90
C ARG A 288 -6.08 20.86 10.55
N LEU A 289 -7.02 20.92 9.63
CA LEU A 289 -6.79 20.57 8.24
C LEU A 289 -7.18 21.76 7.37
N ASN A 290 -6.25 22.17 6.51
CA ASN A 290 -6.47 23.06 5.40
C ASN A 290 -6.00 22.34 4.13
N GLN A 291 -6.95 21.97 3.26
CA GLN A 291 -6.64 21.26 2.01
C GLN A 291 -7.32 21.97 0.86
N GLY A 292 -6.52 22.54 -0.03
CA GLY A 292 -6.99 23.20 -1.23
C GLY A 292 -6.62 22.42 -2.47
N ALA A 293 -7.54 22.21 -3.41
CA ALA A 293 -7.25 21.56 -4.67
C ALA A 293 -7.88 22.34 -5.84
N ALA A 294 -7.21 22.32 -6.98
CA ALA A 294 -7.71 22.91 -8.21
C ALA A 294 -7.32 22.04 -9.41
N VAL A 295 -8.24 21.90 -10.35
CA VAL A 295 -8.01 21.26 -11.65
C VAL A 295 -8.55 22.13 -12.76
N VAL A 296 -7.85 22.13 -13.90
CA VAL A 296 -8.29 22.78 -15.12
C VAL A 296 -7.89 21.94 -16.32
N SER A 297 -8.76 21.83 -17.28
CA SER A 297 -8.52 21.08 -18.52
C SER A 297 -9.23 21.73 -19.70
N GLY A 298 -8.73 21.43 -20.90
CA GLY A 298 -9.35 21.96 -22.12
C GLY A 298 -8.46 21.74 -23.36
N PRO A 299 -8.90 22.27 -24.51
CA PRO A 299 -8.14 22.15 -25.73
C PRO A 299 -7.07 23.25 -25.83
N LEU A 300 -5.82 22.87 -26.18
CA LEU A 300 -4.82 23.77 -26.75
C LEU A 300 -5.05 23.95 -28.24
N ARG A 301 -5.50 22.88 -28.92
CA ARG A 301 -6.01 22.89 -30.29
C ARG A 301 -7.23 22.00 -30.36
N PRO A 302 -8.41 22.50 -30.72
CA PRO A 302 -9.63 21.70 -30.79
C PRO A 302 -9.41 20.41 -31.63
N ASN A 303 -9.97 19.30 -31.14
CA ASN A 303 -9.90 17.96 -31.72
C ASN A 303 -8.46 17.37 -31.88
N ARG A 304 -7.38 18.05 -31.38
CA ARG A 304 -6.00 17.57 -31.60
C ARG A 304 -5.14 17.57 -30.35
N THR A 305 -5.12 18.66 -29.59
CA THR A 305 -4.20 18.80 -28.46
C THR A 305 -4.97 19.26 -27.24
N PHE A 306 -4.86 18.50 -26.18
CA PHE A 306 -5.57 18.74 -24.93
C PHE A 306 -4.59 18.85 -23.78
N PHE A 307 -4.97 19.57 -22.73
CA PHE A 307 -4.21 19.63 -21.50
C PHE A 307 -5.11 19.34 -20.30
N PHE A 308 -4.50 18.80 -19.25
CA PHE A 308 -5.07 18.67 -17.92
C PHE A 308 -4.02 19.08 -16.91
N ALA A 309 -4.34 20.03 -16.03
CA ALA A 309 -3.46 20.48 -14.95
C ALA A 309 -4.17 20.32 -13.61
N SER A 310 -3.45 19.88 -12.59
CA SER A 310 -3.95 19.71 -11.23
C SER A 310 -2.95 20.23 -10.20
N TYR A 311 -3.47 20.74 -9.09
CA TYR A 311 -2.72 21.08 -7.90
C TYR A 311 -3.52 20.74 -6.65
N GLU A 312 -2.86 20.20 -5.63
CA GLU A 312 -3.41 19.99 -4.31
C GLU A 312 -2.37 20.33 -3.25
N GLY A 313 -2.77 21.16 -2.28
CA GLY A 313 -1.98 21.53 -1.12
C GLY A 313 -2.68 21.10 0.16
N LEU A 314 -2.00 20.34 1.01
CA LEU A 314 -2.50 19.88 2.31
C LEU A 314 -1.63 20.39 3.43
N ARG A 315 -2.27 20.91 4.48
CA ARG A 315 -1.65 21.33 5.74
C ARG A 315 -2.48 20.73 6.87
N LEU A 316 -1.91 19.77 7.58
CA LEU A 316 -2.57 19.01 8.63
C LEU A 316 -1.77 19.14 9.94
N ASP A 317 -2.48 19.44 11.02
CA ASP A 317 -2.02 19.21 12.39
C ASP A 317 -2.83 18.04 12.95
N GLN A 318 -2.21 16.85 13.07
CA GLN A 318 -2.87 15.63 13.51
C GLN A 318 -2.73 15.45 15.01
N PRO A 319 -3.84 15.31 15.78
CA PRO A 319 -3.79 15.15 17.23
C PRO A 319 -3.27 13.76 17.61
N PHE A 320 -2.43 13.72 18.65
CA PHE A 320 -1.91 12.52 19.27
C PHE A 320 -2.04 12.56 20.78
N THR A 321 -2.46 11.46 21.39
CA THR A 321 -2.51 11.29 22.83
C THR A 321 -2.05 9.87 23.14
N VAL A 322 -0.86 9.75 23.74
CA VAL A 322 -0.23 8.47 24.04
C VAL A 322 0.52 8.51 25.37
N PRO A 323 0.46 7.45 26.20
CA PRO A 323 1.26 7.36 27.42
C PRO A 323 2.72 7.05 27.06
N LEU A 324 3.65 7.77 27.69
CA LEU A 324 5.08 7.54 27.64
C LEU A 324 5.59 7.06 28.98
N VAL A 325 6.51 6.10 28.98
CA VAL A 325 7.26 5.72 30.18
C VAL A 325 8.47 6.62 30.31
N VAL A 326 8.62 7.27 31.46
CA VAL A 326 9.71 8.19 31.74
C VAL A 326 10.27 7.92 33.15
N PRO A 327 11.51 8.38 33.49
CA PRO A 327 12.03 8.26 34.85
C PRO A 327 11.13 9.00 35.86
N SER A 328 10.83 8.37 36.99
CA SER A 328 10.04 8.95 38.09
C SER A 328 10.77 10.12 38.76
N MET A 329 10.04 10.96 39.48
CA MET A 329 10.64 12.00 40.30
C MET A 329 11.56 11.41 41.39
N ALA A 330 11.18 10.25 41.97
CA ALA A 330 12.03 9.57 42.94
C ALA A 330 13.35 9.11 42.33
N ALA A 331 13.34 8.56 41.13
CA ALA A 331 14.54 8.16 40.41
C ALA A 331 15.45 9.36 40.10
N ARG A 332 14.88 10.50 39.71
CA ARG A 332 15.63 11.76 39.42
C ARG A 332 16.32 12.32 40.67
N LEU A 333 15.62 12.29 41.80
CA LEU A 333 16.15 12.79 43.08
C LEU A 333 17.23 11.88 43.67
N ALA A 334 17.12 10.55 43.44
CA ALA A 334 18.08 9.58 43.93
C ALA A 334 19.30 9.42 43.01
N ALA A 335 19.28 9.98 41.80
CA ALA A 335 20.31 9.80 40.80
C ALA A 335 21.64 10.47 41.17
N PRO A 336 22.77 9.81 40.87
CA PRO A 336 24.08 10.45 40.91
C PRO A 336 24.16 11.70 40.04
N LEU A 337 24.95 12.71 40.44
CA LEU A 337 25.07 13.96 39.65
C LEU A 337 25.44 13.76 38.19
N ALA A 338 26.26 12.74 37.88
CA ALA A 338 26.67 12.41 36.53
C ALA A 338 25.50 11.88 35.67
N VAL A 339 24.49 11.24 36.27
CA VAL A 339 23.35 10.61 35.60
C VAL A 339 22.15 11.57 35.51
N GLN A 340 22.06 12.56 36.39
CA GLN A 340 20.93 13.50 36.42
C GLN A 340 20.64 14.18 35.09
N PRO A 341 21.60 14.64 34.26
CA PRO A 341 21.32 15.22 32.95
C PRO A 341 20.54 14.29 32.04
N VAL A 342 20.85 12.98 32.05
CA VAL A 342 20.13 11.97 31.25
C VAL A 342 18.68 11.86 31.69
N LEU A 343 18.42 11.75 33.00
CA LEU A 343 17.05 11.62 33.50
C LEU A 343 16.23 12.88 33.27
N ASN A 344 16.86 14.05 33.35
CA ASN A 344 16.22 15.36 33.14
C ASN A 344 15.96 15.63 31.64
N ALA A 345 16.56 14.90 30.71
CA ALA A 345 16.28 14.99 29.30
C ALA A 345 14.88 14.44 28.93
N PHE A 346 14.35 13.57 29.80
CA PHE A 346 12.96 13.12 29.65
C PHE A 346 11.97 14.12 30.25
N PRO A 347 10.72 14.17 29.74
CA PRO A 347 9.66 14.98 30.34
C PRO A 347 9.39 14.58 31.79
N VAL A 348 8.88 15.54 32.57
CA VAL A 348 8.45 15.26 33.95
C VAL A 348 7.23 14.36 33.96
N PRO A 349 7.19 13.27 34.77
CA PRO A 349 6.05 12.38 34.82
C PRO A 349 4.79 13.05 35.36
N ASP A 350 3.61 12.71 34.85
CA ASP A 350 2.32 13.14 35.39
C ASP A 350 1.94 12.31 36.63
N ARG A 351 2.34 11.02 36.67
CA ARG A 351 2.12 10.09 37.77
C ARG A 351 3.23 9.03 37.88
N ALA A 352 3.40 8.47 39.06
CA ALA A 352 4.28 7.35 39.27
C ALA A 352 3.65 6.06 38.71
N LEU A 353 4.47 5.16 38.18
CA LEU A 353 4.12 3.78 37.85
C LEU A 353 4.54 2.83 38.98
N PRO A 354 4.02 1.59 39.03
CA PRO A 354 4.46 0.59 39.98
C PRO A 354 5.98 0.38 39.95
N GLY A 355 6.65 0.23 41.09
CA GLY A 355 8.08 -0.02 41.19
C GLY A 355 8.96 1.22 41.47
N ALA A 356 8.39 2.38 41.79
CA ALA A 356 9.05 3.62 42.23
C ALA A 356 10.04 4.30 41.24
N LEU A 357 10.66 3.57 40.31
CA LEU A 357 11.66 4.13 39.40
C LEU A 357 11.04 4.75 38.14
N LEU A 358 9.89 4.27 37.70
CA LEU A 358 9.21 4.68 36.48
C LEU A 358 8.03 5.60 36.77
N GLY A 359 7.76 6.46 35.84
CA GLY A 359 6.58 7.33 35.79
C GLY A 359 5.95 7.36 34.42
N GLU A 360 4.71 7.78 34.38
CA GLU A 360 3.96 7.99 33.13
C GLU A 360 3.90 9.48 32.82
N ARG A 361 4.18 9.81 31.57
CA ARG A 361 3.88 11.10 30.97
C ARG A 361 2.85 10.90 29.88
N LEU A 362 1.69 11.50 29.97
CA LEU A 362 0.74 11.51 28.87
C LEU A 362 1.19 12.57 27.83
N ALA A 363 1.77 12.11 26.74
CA ALA A 363 2.10 12.97 25.64
C ALA A 363 0.82 13.36 24.89
N HIS A 364 0.53 14.66 24.87
CA HIS A 364 -0.66 15.24 24.26
C HIS A 364 -0.25 16.40 23.36
N PHE A 365 -0.22 16.17 22.03
CA PHE A 365 0.40 17.08 21.08
C PHE A 365 -0.19 16.92 19.69
N SER A 366 0.27 17.72 18.74
CA SER A 366 -0.10 17.58 17.32
C SER A 366 1.12 17.36 16.47
N ARG A 367 0.96 16.55 15.42
CA ARG A 367 1.95 16.29 14.39
C ARG A 367 1.61 17.08 13.14
N PRO A 368 2.47 18.02 12.71
CA PRO A 368 2.28 18.70 11.45
C PRO A 368 2.63 17.79 10.27
N ALA A 369 1.76 17.77 9.25
CA ALA A 369 2.00 17.11 8.00
C ALA A 369 1.69 18.07 6.83
N ARG A 370 2.53 18.06 5.81
CA ARG A 370 2.42 18.94 4.65
C ARG A 370 2.60 18.12 3.37
N LEU A 371 1.78 18.42 2.37
CA LEU A 371 1.86 17.87 1.02
C LEU A 371 1.56 18.98 0.02
N ASP A 372 2.33 19.03 -1.04
CA ASP A 372 1.98 19.74 -2.26
C ASP A 372 2.11 18.75 -3.42
N THR A 373 1.06 18.59 -4.22
CA THR A 373 1.08 17.73 -5.40
C THR A 373 0.64 18.51 -6.61
N ALA A 374 1.47 18.57 -7.65
CA ALA A 374 1.16 19.22 -8.91
C ALA A 374 1.32 18.25 -10.07
N GLY A 375 0.34 18.24 -10.97
CA GLY A 375 0.33 17.39 -12.16
C GLY A 375 0.01 18.18 -13.41
N LEU A 376 0.71 17.85 -14.51
CA LEU A 376 0.41 18.38 -15.84
C LEU A 376 0.42 17.22 -16.84
N ARG A 377 -0.63 17.09 -17.61
CA ARG A 377 -0.77 16.14 -18.71
C ARG A 377 -1.11 16.86 -19.99
N ILE A 378 -0.46 16.46 -21.08
CA ILE A 378 -0.76 16.94 -22.44
C ILE A 378 -0.99 15.72 -23.32
N ASP A 379 -2.13 15.67 -23.98
CA ASP A 379 -2.53 14.63 -24.93
C ASP A 379 -2.54 15.23 -26.35
N GLN A 380 -1.96 14.54 -27.31
CA GLN A 380 -1.87 14.94 -28.69
C GLN A 380 -2.31 13.81 -29.62
N ALA A 381 -3.36 14.04 -30.40
CA ALA A 381 -3.70 13.21 -31.55
C ALA A 381 -2.79 13.57 -32.73
N LEU A 382 -1.81 12.72 -33.02
CA LEU A 382 -0.90 12.89 -34.15
C LEU A 382 -1.61 12.62 -35.48
N THR A 383 -2.35 11.50 -35.52
CA THR A 383 -3.20 11.08 -36.63
C THR A 383 -4.50 10.49 -36.08
N SER A 384 -5.40 10.06 -36.95
CA SER A 384 -6.60 9.30 -36.53
C SER A 384 -6.28 7.93 -35.94
N ARG A 385 -5.02 7.45 -36.08
CA ARG A 385 -4.56 6.13 -35.61
C ARG A 385 -3.48 6.18 -34.54
N VAL A 386 -2.89 7.33 -34.29
CA VAL A 386 -1.79 7.49 -33.33
C VAL A 386 -2.06 8.69 -32.43
N ALA A 387 -2.03 8.45 -31.14
CA ALA A 387 -2.07 9.47 -30.11
C ALA A 387 -0.86 9.31 -29.17
N ILE A 388 -0.36 10.42 -28.65
CA ILE A 388 0.69 10.45 -27.63
C ILE A 388 0.20 11.28 -26.45
N PHE A 389 0.75 10.99 -25.26
CA PHE A 389 0.62 11.89 -24.12
C PHE A 389 1.91 11.99 -23.33
N GLY A 390 2.10 13.14 -22.70
CA GLY A 390 3.14 13.36 -21.70
C GLY A 390 2.51 13.79 -20.38
N ARG A 391 2.93 13.17 -19.26
CA ARG A 391 2.50 13.54 -17.90
C ARG A 391 3.70 13.78 -17.01
N TYR A 392 3.71 14.91 -16.32
CA TYR A 392 4.63 15.23 -15.26
C TYR A 392 3.87 15.34 -13.94
N ASN A 393 4.43 14.75 -12.86
CA ASN A 393 3.91 14.86 -11.51
C ASN A 393 5.04 15.21 -10.54
N TRP A 394 4.78 16.13 -9.61
CA TRP A 394 5.73 16.57 -8.58
C TRP A 394 5.02 16.64 -7.24
N SER A 395 5.62 16.01 -6.20
CA SER A 395 4.96 15.85 -4.92
C SER A 395 5.97 15.83 -3.76
N PRO A 396 6.35 16.98 -3.20
CA PRO A 396 7.07 17.08 -1.94
C PRO A 396 6.12 16.95 -0.76
N SER A 397 6.60 16.30 0.30
CA SER A 397 5.88 16.16 1.56
C SER A 397 6.81 16.22 2.75
N SER A 398 6.29 16.58 3.91
CA SER A 398 7.01 16.55 5.18
C SER A 398 6.07 16.27 6.35
N THR A 399 6.63 15.67 7.41
CA THR A 399 5.94 15.49 8.68
C THR A 399 6.93 15.59 9.85
N GLN A 400 6.39 15.76 11.04
CA GLN A 400 7.11 15.65 12.29
C GLN A 400 6.46 14.55 13.14
N THR A 401 7.27 13.75 13.82
CA THR A 401 6.78 12.69 14.72
C THR A 401 7.61 12.66 16.01
N GLY A 402 7.05 12.12 17.09
CA GLY A 402 7.71 12.11 18.40
C GLY A 402 7.23 13.24 19.30
N PHE A 403 7.51 13.11 20.60
CA PHE A 403 7.15 14.08 21.65
C PHE A 403 8.37 14.58 22.42
N THR A 404 9.21 13.68 22.92
CA THR A 404 10.41 14.03 23.69
C THR A 404 11.51 14.58 22.77
N ASP A 405 11.70 13.90 21.70
CA ASP A 405 12.47 14.28 20.53
C ASP A 405 11.57 14.20 19.30
N VAL A 406 11.85 15.04 18.33
CA VAL A 406 11.03 15.16 17.13
C VAL A 406 11.84 14.71 15.92
N GLU A 407 11.35 13.65 15.27
CA GLU A 407 11.81 13.28 13.95
C GLU A 407 11.20 14.21 12.90
N ASN A 408 12.02 14.85 12.12
CA ASN A 408 11.64 15.64 10.96
C ASN A 408 11.86 14.82 9.70
N LEU A 409 10.80 14.35 9.07
CA LEU A 409 10.85 13.55 7.87
C LEU A 409 10.42 14.36 6.65
N ARG A 410 11.20 14.28 5.57
CA ARG A 410 10.89 14.88 4.26
C ARG A 410 10.97 13.83 3.19
N LEU A 411 9.90 13.71 2.40
CA LEU A 411 9.87 12.88 1.20
C LEU A 411 9.47 13.74 -0.01
N GLY A 412 10.18 13.56 -1.11
CA GLY A 412 9.84 14.18 -2.38
C GLY A 412 9.81 13.15 -3.49
N SER A 413 8.81 13.22 -4.36
CA SER A 413 8.75 12.41 -5.56
C SER A 413 8.48 13.25 -6.80
N SER A 414 9.04 12.85 -7.93
CA SER A 414 8.74 13.41 -9.24
C SER A 414 8.77 12.33 -10.30
N SER A 415 7.82 12.37 -11.22
CA SER A 415 7.74 11.40 -12.32
C SER A 415 7.39 12.07 -13.63
N PHE A 416 7.97 11.54 -14.71
CA PHE A 416 7.61 11.88 -16.07
C PHE A 416 7.22 10.61 -16.81
N THR A 417 6.01 10.59 -17.38
CA THR A 417 5.48 9.47 -18.17
C THR A 417 5.21 9.94 -19.59
N LEU A 418 5.72 9.21 -20.58
CA LEU A 418 5.38 9.34 -21.98
C LEU A 418 4.56 8.13 -22.41
N GLY A 419 3.42 8.34 -23.04
CA GLY A 419 2.60 7.28 -23.62
C GLY A 419 2.38 7.47 -25.11
N ILE A 420 2.32 6.37 -25.84
CA ILE A 420 1.99 6.28 -27.25
C ILE A 420 0.88 5.24 -27.42
N ASP A 421 -0.20 5.58 -28.07
CA ASP A 421 -1.30 4.67 -28.40
C ASP A 421 -1.49 4.65 -29.91
N ALA A 422 -1.36 3.48 -30.53
CA ALA A 422 -1.47 3.30 -31.97
C ALA A 422 -2.49 2.21 -32.34
N THR A 423 -3.20 2.42 -33.43
CA THR A 423 -4.10 1.44 -34.06
C THR A 423 -3.68 1.26 -35.52
N PRO A 424 -2.60 0.50 -35.80
CA PRO A 424 -2.07 0.36 -37.16
C PRO A 424 -3.10 -0.18 -38.13
N THR A 425 -3.89 -1.16 -37.69
CA THR A 425 -5.04 -1.71 -38.42
C THR A 425 -6.26 -1.78 -37.50
N PRO A 426 -7.47 -1.94 -38.01
CA PRO A 426 -8.67 -2.09 -37.19
C PRO A 426 -8.60 -3.24 -36.18
N SER A 427 -7.81 -4.28 -36.47
CA SER A 427 -7.68 -5.48 -35.65
C SER A 427 -6.41 -5.50 -34.81
N ILE A 428 -5.50 -4.54 -34.95
CA ILE A 428 -4.24 -4.48 -34.24
C ILE A 428 -4.14 -3.16 -33.49
N THR A 429 -3.87 -3.22 -32.21
CA THR A 429 -3.60 -2.06 -31.37
C THR A 429 -2.29 -2.23 -30.64
N ASN A 430 -1.69 -1.11 -30.39
CA ASN A 430 -0.41 -1.02 -29.72
C ASN A 430 -0.36 0.17 -28.77
N GLU A 431 0.22 -0.03 -27.60
CA GLU A 431 0.34 0.98 -26.55
C GLU A 431 1.76 1.09 -25.99
N GLY A 432 2.50 2.30 -26.05
CA GLY A 432 3.84 2.75 -25.57
C GLY A 432 3.84 3.46 -24.25
N ARG A 433 4.54 2.94 -23.23
CA ARG A 433 4.76 3.67 -21.98
C ARG A 433 6.23 3.67 -21.60
N LEU A 434 6.71 4.85 -21.32
CA LEU A 434 8.05 5.08 -20.78
C LEU A 434 7.93 5.99 -19.57
N ASN A 435 8.63 5.66 -18.50
CA ASN A 435 8.60 6.47 -17.29
C ASN A 435 9.99 6.64 -16.70
N VAL A 436 10.23 7.82 -16.18
CA VAL A 436 11.34 8.14 -15.29
C VAL A 436 10.75 8.66 -13.99
N TRP A 437 11.10 8.03 -12.87
CA TRP A 437 10.63 8.41 -11.54
C TRP A 437 11.83 8.66 -10.62
N ARG A 438 11.76 9.68 -9.77
CA ARG A 438 12.76 9.99 -8.76
C ARG A 438 12.08 10.22 -7.42
N THR A 439 12.60 9.56 -6.38
CA THR A 439 12.20 9.79 -4.98
C THR A 439 13.44 10.13 -4.15
N ALA A 440 13.24 10.97 -3.13
CA ALA A 440 14.26 11.31 -2.16
C ALA A 440 13.62 11.42 -0.77
N ALA A 441 14.32 10.89 0.24
CA ALA A 441 13.91 11.01 1.64
C ALA A 441 15.11 11.46 2.50
N ALA A 442 14.79 12.29 3.48
CA ALA A 442 15.74 12.71 4.51
C ALA A 442 15.03 12.79 5.85
N SER A 443 15.72 12.38 6.92
CA SER A 443 15.23 12.56 8.29
C SER A 443 16.31 13.10 9.20
N SER A 444 15.85 13.81 10.26
CA SER A 444 16.68 14.28 11.35
C SER A 444 15.88 14.31 12.65
N TRP A 445 16.57 14.04 13.74
CA TRP A 445 16.01 14.10 15.08
C TRP A 445 16.45 15.39 15.77
N THR A 446 15.54 16.03 16.48
CA THR A 446 15.81 17.25 17.26
C THR A 446 15.14 17.14 18.62
N PRO A 447 15.84 17.47 19.72
CA PRO A 447 15.21 17.56 21.04
C PRO A 447 14.02 18.53 21.03
N ASN A 448 12.97 18.22 21.78
CA ASN A 448 11.79 19.06 21.91
C ASN A 448 11.70 19.69 23.31
N PRO A 449 12.17 20.92 23.49
CA PRO A 449 12.07 21.62 24.80
C PRO A 449 10.62 21.77 25.28
N ALA A 450 9.64 21.83 24.37
CA ALA A 450 8.22 21.92 24.73
C ALA A 450 7.69 20.64 25.40
N SER A 451 8.41 19.53 25.35
CA SER A 451 8.08 18.30 26.09
C SER A 451 8.24 18.48 27.60
N GLY A 452 9.02 19.48 28.05
CA GLY A 452 9.38 19.69 29.45
C GLY A 452 10.65 18.96 29.89
N GLY A 453 11.34 18.27 28.98
CA GLY A 453 12.68 17.73 29.20
C GLY A 453 13.75 18.83 28.98
N ILE A 454 14.88 18.67 29.64
CA ILE A 454 16.07 19.53 29.44
C ILE A 454 16.94 18.87 28.38
N PRO A 455 17.14 19.45 27.19
CA PRO A 455 17.94 18.82 26.13
C PRO A 455 19.32 18.36 26.64
N LEU A 456 19.68 17.11 26.35
CA LEU A 456 20.96 16.51 26.71
C LEU A 456 22.01 16.93 25.66
N ASP A 457 23.18 17.33 26.12
CA ASP A 457 24.35 17.39 25.24
C ASP A 457 24.94 15.98 25.07
N PHE A 458 24.48 15.28 24.04
CA PHE A 458 24.90 13.91 23.75
C PHE A 458 26.41 13.79 23.51
N ALA A 459 27.01 14.80 22.85
CA ALA A 459 28.44 14.76 22.52
C ALA A 459 29.33 14.85 23.77
N THR A 460 28.85 15.48 24.84
CA THR A 460 29.56 15.49 26.13
C THR A 460 29.29 14.22 26.92
N PHE A 461 28.11 13.62 26.80
CA PHE A 461 27.69 12.48 27.61
C PHE A 461 28.10 11.11 27.01
N LEU A 462 28.05 10.97 25.69
CA LEU A 462 28.44 9.75 24.98
C LEU A 462 29.87 9.86 24.44
N PRO A 463 30.63 8.76 24.36
CA PRO A 463 31.98 8.80 23.82
C PRO A 463 31.96 9.25 22.36
N SER A 464 33.04 9.88 21.93
CA SER A 464 33.25 10.23 20.53
C SER A 464 33.26 8.97 19.67
N ALA A 465 32.64 9.02 18.49
CA ALA A 465 32.75 7.95 17.52
C ALA A 465 34.19 7.81 16.98
N PRO A 466 34.57 6.64 16.49
CA PRO A 466 35.90 6.42 15.89
C PRO A 466 36.21 7.38 14.72
N GLY A 467 35.21 7.87 14.00
CA GLY A 467 35.30 8.88 12.94
C GLY A 467 35.38 10.34 13.43
N GLY A 468 35.18 10.59 14.72
CA GLY A 468 35.35 11.87 15.37
C GLY A 468 34.13 12.81 15.42
N HIS A 469 33.15 12.63 14.54
CA HIS A 469 31.95 13.47 14.46
C HIS A 469 30.72 12.66 14.04
N PRO A 470 30.02 11.99 14.96
CA PRO A 470 28.77 11.31 14.64
C PRO A 470 27.75 12.27 14.02
N THR A 471 27.02 11.78 13.04
CA THR A 471 25.91 12.52 12.43
C THR A 471 24.66 12.44 13.29
N SER A 472 24.54 11.41 14.15
CA SER A 472 23.42 11.25 15.07
C SER A 472 23.82 10.54 16.35
N TYR A 473 23.05 10.83 17.39
CA TYR A 473 23.16 10.23 18.71
C TYR A 473 21.84 9.60 19.12
N GLY A 474 21.93 8.55 19.94
CA GLY A 474 20.79 7.91 20.56
C GLY A 474 21.07 7.56 22.02
N LEU A 475 20.01 7.49 22.81
CA LEU A 475 20.06 7.00 24.18
C LEU A 475 18.84 6.15 24.44
N ALA A 476 19.05 4.92 24.88
CA ALA A 476 18.00 3.98 25.19
C ALA A 476 18.17 3.39 26.58
N ILE A 477 17.10 3.31 27.34
CA ILE A 477 17.03 2.69 28.66
C ILE A 477 15.88 1.70 28.61
N GLY A 478 16.14 0.43 28.92
CA GLY A 478 15.11 -0.61 28.90
C GLY A 478 13.92 -0.23 29.79
N GLY A 479 12.72 -0.35 29.22
CA GLY A 479 11.48 0.05 29.86
C GLY A 479 11.20 1.55 29.89
N VAL A 480 12.02 2.40 29.26
CA VAL A 480 11.84 3.87 29.17
C VAL A 480 11.89 4.28 27.70
N ASN A 481 11.14 5.31 27.31
CA ASN A 481 11.23 5.86 25.95
C ASN A 481 12.66 6.31 25.61
N SER A 482 13.08 6.10 24.36
CA SER A 482 14.41 6.49 23.88
C SER A 482 14.49 7.98 23.55
N LEU A 483 15.72 8.50 23.45
CA LEU A 483 16.05 9.85 22.99
C LEU A 483 16.95 9.77 21.77
N ALA A 484 16.80 10.72 20.83
CA ALA A 484 17.64 10.81 19.64
C ALA A 484 17.90 12.26 19.21
N GLU A 485 19.08 12.48 18.60
CA GLU A 485 19.44 13.77 18.01
C GLU A 485 20.32 13.57 16.78
N GLY A 486 20.20 14.47 15.81
CA GLY A 486 21.07 14.54 14.62
C GLY A 486 20.41 14.05 13.33
N ALA A 487 21.19 13.96 12.26
CA ALA A 487 20.73 13.54 10.93
C ALA A 487 20.94 12.04 10.74
N SER A 488 19.86 11.29 10.52
CA SER A 488 19.95 9.82 10.42
C SER A 488 20.31 9.30 9.04
N SER A 489 19.79 9.85 7.96
CA SER A 489 20.27 9.52 6.59
C SER A 489 19.65 10.39 5.48
N LEU A 490 20.21 10.24 4.28
CA LEU A 490 19.65 10.75 3.03
C LEU A 490 19.59 9.59 2.03
N SER A 491 18.40 9.24 1.58
CA SER A 491 18.16 8.17 0.61
C SER A 491 17.56 8.70 -0.68
N ARG A 492 17.89 8.08 -1.81
CA ARG A 492 17.36 8.42 -3.13
C ARG A 492 17.07 7.15 -3.92
N GLN A 493 16.06 7.20 -4.77
CA GLN A 493 15.79 6.12 -5.73
C GLN A 493 15.42 6.72 -7.08
N GLY A 494 16.07 6.20 -8.13
CA GLY A 494 15.68 6.39 -9.51
C GLY A 494 14.95 5.18 -10.03
N GLN A 495 13.92 5.39 -10.87
CA GLN A 495 13.29 4.35 -11.67
C GLN A 495 13.34 4.73 -13.14
N PHE A 496 13.63 3.76 -13.97
CA PHE A 496 13.30 3.74 -15.39
C PHE A 496 12.39 2.55 -15.64
N ASN A 497 11.21 2.76 -16.24
CA ASN A 497 10.29 1.71 -16.60
C ASN A 497 9.86 1.86 -18.04
N LEU A 498 10.02 0.79 -18.80
CA LEU A 498 9.54 0.64 -20.17
C LEU A 498 8.55 -0.51 -20.20
N ARG A 499 7.37 -0.25 -20.69
CA ARG A 499 6.32 -1.25 -20.79
C ARG A 499 5.69 -1.21 -22.18
N ASP A 500 5.39 -2.39 -22.77
CA ASP A 500 4.99 -2.52 -24.17
C ASP A 500 3.98 -3.68 -24.37
N THR A 501 2.75 -3.50 -25.00
CA THR A 501 1.74 -4.55 -25.32
C THR A 501 1.14 -4.41 -26.72
N LEU A 502 1.16 -5.46 -27.46
CA LEU A 502 0.47 -5.64 -28.74
C LEU A 502 -0.80 -6.44 -28.52
N SER A 503 -1.91 -5.95 -29.01
CA SER A 503 -3.19 -6.68 -29.02
C SER A 503 -3.63 -6.89 -30.45
N ALA A 504 -3.97 -8.13 -30.80
CA ALA A 504 -4.48 -8.51 -32.11
C ALA A 504 -5.79 -9.29 -31.94
N THR A 505 -6.84 -8.88 -32.64
CA THR A 505 -8.12 -9.57 -32.63
C THR A 505 -8.36 -10.21 -33.99
N GLN A 506 -8.64 -11.52 -33.99
CA GLN A 506 -8.99 -12.28 -35.19
C GLN A 506 -10.05 -13.33 -34.85
N GLY A 507 -11.21 -13.23 -35.44
CA GLY A 507 -12.32 -14.13 -35.15
C GLY A 507 -12.74 -14.04 -33.68
N GLY A 508 -12.83 -15.18 -33.00
CA GLY A 508 -13.15 -15.27 -31.58
C GLY A 508 -11.97 -15.07 -30.65
N HIS A 509 -10.76 -14.83 -31.14
CA HIS A 509 -9.52 -14.69 -30.36
C HIS A 509 -9.07 -13.26 -30.22
N THR A 510 -8.63 -12.89 -29.03
CA THR A 510 -7.91 -11.64 -28.76
C THR A 510 -6.59 -12.01 -28.11
N ILE A 511 -5.53 -11.98 -28.91
CA ILE A 511 -4.17 -12.29 -28.47
C ILE A 511 -3.52 -11.01 -27.99
N ARG A 512 -2.93 -11.04 -26.79
CA ARG A 512 -2.12 -9.97 -26.22
C ARG A 512 -0.74 -10.50 -25.87
N THR A 513 0.28 -9.76 -26.22
CA THR A 513 1.66 -10.04 -25.84
C THR A 513 2.37 -8.76 -25.45
N GLY A 514 3.33 -8.83 -24.55
CA GLY A 514 4.02 -7.62 -24.14
C GLY A 514 5.27 -7.89 -23.31
N ILE A 515 6.00 -6.78 -23.11
CA ILE A 515 7.23 -6.71 -22.33
C ILE A 515 7.10 -5.62 -21.27
N ASP A 516 7.68 -5.84 -20.09
CA ASP A 516 7.72 -4.87 -19.00
C ASP A 516 9.10 -4.92 -18.35
N TYR A 517 9.93 -3.90 -18.62
CA TYR A 517 11.27 -3.74 -18.07
C TYR A 517 11.29 -2.61 -17.05
N GLN A 518 11.80 -2.92 -15.86
CA GLN A 518 11.99 -1.95 -14.78
C GLN A 518 13.45 -1.99 -14.31
N ARG A 519 14.00 -0.81 -14.11
CA ARG A 519 15.31 -0.59 -13.51
C ARG A 519 15.20 0.39 -12.36
N LEU A 520 15.60 -0.04 -11.17
CA LEU A 520 15.63 0.78 -9.97
C LEU A 520 17.08 1.00 -9.54
N THR A 521 17.36 2.20 -9.02
CA THR A 521 18.68 2.57 -8.49
C THR A 521 18.53 3.15 -7.08
N PRO A 522 18.22 2.31 -6.07
CA PRO A 522 18.20 2.77 -4.68
C PRO A 522 19.63 3.13 -4.23
N THR A 523 19.72 4.23 -3.48
CA THR A 523 20.99 4.79 -3.05
C THR A 523 20.86 5.38 -1.65
N ARG A 524 21.73 4.98 -0.72
CA ARG A 524 22.04 5.76 0.47
C ARG A 524 23.04 6.84 0.04
N ALA A 525 22.59 8.09 -0.01
CA ALA A 525 23.32 9.18 -0.67
C ALA A 525 24.37 9.83 0.24
N SER A 526 24.34 9.61 1.56
CA SER A 526 25.31 10.09 2.53
C SER A 526 25.76 8.96 3.43
N ALA A 527 27.02 8.96 3.80
CA ALA A 527 27.48 8.18 4.94
C ALA A 527 26.92 8.78 6.23
N SER A 528 26.67 7.95 7.21
CA SER A 528 26.26 8.38 8.54
C SER A 528 26.96 7.54 9.59
N GLU A 529 27.28 8.17 10.69
CA GLU A 529 27.82 7.54 11.89
C GLU A 529 26.90 7.88 13.06
N SER A 530 26.42 6.86 13.77
CA SER A 530 25.57 7.07 14.94
C SER A 530 26.20 6.42 16.16
N VAL A 531 26.04 7.06 17.31
CA VAL A 531 26.44 6.54 18.60
C VAL A 531 25.22 6.45 19.49
N THR A 532 24.90 5.24 19.96
CA THR A 532 23.79 5.01 20.89
C THR A 532 24.32 4.44 22.18
N GLY A 533 24.07 5.15 23.29
CA GLY A 533 24.28 4.66 24.62
C GLY A 533 23.07 3.91 25.15
N TRP A 534 23.30 2.73 25.70
CA TRP A 534 22.22 1.87 26.12
C TRP A 534 22.42 1.24 27.48
N TRP A 535 21.36 1.23 28.30
CA TRP A 535 21.27 0.55 29.58
C TRP A 535 20.13 -0.47 29.58
N PRO A 536 20.34 -1.69 30.09
CA PRO A 536 19.30 -2.73 30.14
C PRO A 536 18.04 -2.31 30.92
N ASN A 537 18.23 -1.47 31.94
CA ASN A 537 17.13 -0.90 32.73
C ASN A 537 17.59 0.35 33.49
N LEU A 538 16.61 1.07 34.04
CA LEU A 538 16.86 2.29 34.79
C LEU A 538 17.68 2.08 36.09
N ALA A 539 17.59 0.91 36.72
CA ALA A 539 18.35 0.60 37.93
C ALA A 539 19.86 0.54 37.66
N GLN A 540 20.28 0.01 36.52
CA GLN A 540 21.69 -0.01 36.12
C GLN A 540 22.21 1.39 35.84
N LEU A 541 21.43 2.24 35.18
CA LEU A 541 21.81 3.64 35.01
C LEU A 541 21.98 4.36 36.34
N LEU A 542 21.05 4.18 37.30
CA LEU A 542 21.13 4.78 38.63
C LEU A 542 22.31 4.25 39.46
N ALA A 543 22.76 3.05 39.18
CA ALA A 543 23.98 2.46 39.78
C ALA A 543 25.27 2.99 39.12
N ASP A 544 25.18 3.97 38.22
CA ASP A 544 26.29 4.53 37.46
C ASP A 544 27.06 3.48 36.64
N SER A 545 26.35 2.41 36.25
CA SER A 545 26.92 1.35 35.40
C SER A 545 27.28 1.91 34.03
N PRO A 546 28.42 1.58 33.44
CA PRO A 546 28.76 2.06 32.11
C PRO A 546 27.76 1.56 31.08
N PRO A 547 27.37 2.42 30.11
CA PRO A 547 26.46 2.01 29.04
C PRO A 547 27.12 1.00 28.11
N ILE A 548 26.30 0.19 27.47
CA ILE A 548 26.70 -0.45 26.24
C ILE A 548 26.63 0.64 25.15
N ILE A 549 27.74 0.92 24.52
CA ILE A 549 27.80 1.83 23.38
C ILE A 549 27.68 1.03 22.09
N CYS A 550 26.69 1.35 21.30
CA CYS A 550 26.55 0.87 19.93
C CYS A 550 26.97 1.97 18.96
N THR A 551 28.04 1.78 18.26
CA THR A 551 28.43 2.64 17.13
C THR A 551 27.98 1.99 15.83
N THR A 552 27.19 2.70 15.05
CA THR A 552 26.73 2.26 13.74
C THR A 552 27.36 3.14 12.67
N ASN A 553 28.09 2.49 11.76
CA ASN A 553 28.67 3.14 10.58
C ASN A 553 27.90 2.69 9.35
N ALA A 554 27.22 3.63 8.70
CA ALA A 554 26.49 3.40 7.46
C ALA A 554 27.22 4.10 6.31
N ASP A 555 27.84 3.33 5.42
CA ASP A 555 28.55 3.85 4.27
C ASP A 555 27.59 4.31 3.18
N GLN A 556 28.04 5.22 2.31
CA GLN A 556 27.37 5.51 1.06
C GLN A 556 27.30 4.24 0.21
N ALA A 557 26.11 3.91 -0.28
CA ALA A 557 25.88 2.69 -1.03
C ALA A 557 24.81 2.88 -2.11
N SER A 558 24.94 2.12 -3.20
CA SER A 558 23.92 2.07 -4.25
C SER A 558 23.76 0.67 -4.81
N ALA A 559 22.54 0.30 -5.13
CA ALA A 559 22.22 -0.95 -5.80
C ALA A 559 21.56 -0.70 -7.16
N LEU A 560 21.67 -1.69 -8.04
CA LEU A 560 20.93 -1.77 -9.29
C LEU A 560 20.00 -2.98 -9.20
N VAL A 561 18.70 -2.72 -9.32
CA VAL A 561 17.66 -3.75 -9.33
C VAL A 561 17.00 -3.74 -10.69
N GLU A 562 17.02 -4.86 -11.38
CA GLU A 562 16.43 -5.00 -12.71
C GLU A 562 15.42 -6.13 -12.75
N THR A 563 14.30 -5.91 -13.42
CA THR A 563 13.30 -6.93 -13.69
C THR A 563 12.83 -6.83 -15.13
N LEU A 564 12.72 -7.97 -15.77
CA LEU A 564 12.14 -8.10 -17.11
C LEU A 564 11.01 -9.11 -17.05
N SER A 565 9.85 -8.72 -17.54
CA SER A 565 8.70 -9.60 -17.68
C SER A 565 8.26 -9.63 -19.14
N VAL A 566 7.91 -10.82 -19.62
CA VAL A 566 7.31 -11.02 -20.94
C VAL A 566 6.03 -11.84 -20.76
N PHE A 567 4.97 -11.52 -21.45
CA PHE A 567 3.74 -12.28 -21.39
C PHE A 567 3.12 -12.55 -22.76
N LEU A 568 2.37 -13.64 -22.82
CA LEU A 568 1.49 -14.01 -23.94
C LEU A 568 0.16 -14.47 -23.36
N GLN A 569 -0.93 -13.91 -23.87
CA GLN A 569 -2.28 -14.16 -23.41
C GLN A 569 -3.22 -14.28 -24.60
N ASP A 570 -4.17 -15.20 -24.52
CA ASP A 570 -5.32 -15.25 -25.43
C ASP A 570 -6.61 -15.15 -24.62
N THR A 571 -7.52 -14.33 -25.09
CA THR A 571 -8.92 -14.28 -24.65
C THR A 571 -9.77 -14.84 -25.77
N TRP A 572 -10.19 -16.09 -25.60
CA TRP A 572 -10.93 -16.84 -26.61
C TRP A 572 -12.44 -16.89 -26.30
N ARG A 573 -13.21 -16.33 -27.21
CA ARG A 573 -14.67 -16.45 -27.18
C ARG A 573 -15.08 -17.77 -27.81
N VAL A 574 -15.16 -18.82 -27.00
CA VAL A 574 -15.52 -20.18 -27.46
C VAL A 574 -16.95 -20.24 -27.98
N SER A 575 -17.83 -19.45 -27.33
CA SER A 575 -19.25 -19.35 -27.70
C SER A 575 -19.83 -18.01 -27.20
N PRO A 576 -21.05 -17.64 -27.59
CA PRO A 576 -21.75 -16.46 -27.02
C PRO A 576 -21.90 -16.50 -25.50
N ARG A 577 -21.73 -17.65 -24.88
CA ARG A 577 -21.88 -17.87 -23.43
C ARG A 577 -20.57 -18.14 -22.70
N LEU A 578 -19.49 -18.52 -23.38
CA LEU A 578 -18.24 -18.93 -22.75
C LEU A 578 -17.06 -18.13 -23.30
N ASN A 579 -16.39 -17.41 -22.43
CA ASN A 579 -15.08 -16.80 -22.66
C ASN A 579 -14.03 -17.50 -21.80
N LEU A 580 -12.89 -17.79 -22.41
CA LEU A 580 -11.70 -18.33 -21.76
C LEU A 580 -10.57 -17.30 -21.90
N THR A 581 -9.86 -17.03 -20.82
CA THR A 581 -8.62 -16.24 -20.82
C THR A 581 -7.51 -17.11 -20.28
N TYR A 582 -6.44 -17.29 -21.03
CA TYR A 582 -5.31 -18.11 -20.62
C TYR A 582 -4.01 -17.59 -21.20
N GLY A 583 -2.91 -17.91 -20.54
CA GLY A 583 -1.60 -17.53 -21.03
C GLY A 583 -0.50 -17.73 -19.99
N LEU A 584 0.65 -17.18 -20.33
CA LEU A 584 1.89 -17.34 -19.57
C LEU A 584 2.51 -15.97 -19.34
N ARG A 585 3.11 -15.80 -18.18
CA ARG A 585 3.99 -14.69 -17.89
C ARG A 585 5.36 -15.20 -17.47
N TRP A 586 6.41 -14.70 -18.07
CA TRP A 586 7.78 -15.07 -17.79
C TRP A 586 8.47 -13.93 -17.05
N GLU A 587 8.93 -14.22 -15.83
CA GLU A 587 9.59 -13.24 -14.96
C GLU A 587 11.09 -13.51 -14.91
N ILE A 588 11.91 -12.51 -15.20
CA ILE A 588 13.37 -12.57 -15.12
C ILE A 588 13.81 -11.50 -14.14
N THR A 589 14.31 -11.93 -12.99
CA THR A 589 14.76 -11.03 -11.92
C THR A 589 16.16 -11.44 -11.47
N PRO A 590 17.21 -10.81 -12.02
CA PRO A 590 18.57 -10.99 -11.53
C PRO A 590 18.69 -10.53 -10.08
N ALA A 591 19.65 -11.07 -9.36
CA ALA A 591 20.00 -10.54 -8.04
C ALA A 591 20.45 -9.07 -8.16
N PRO A 592 20.15 -8.23 -7.15
CA PRO A 592 20.61 -6.84 -7.14
C PRO A 592 22.13 -6.73 -7.29
N ALA A 593 22.58 -5.87 -8.20
CA ALA A 593 24.01 -5.57 -8.33
C ALA A 593 24.35 -4.37 -7.45
N ILE A 594 25.36 -4.51 -6.58
CA ILE A 594 25.75 -3.48 -5.63
C ILE A 594 27.06 -2.85 -6.09
N ARG A 595 27.11 -1.52 -6.15
CA ARG A 595 28.33 -0.78 -6.47
C ARG A 595 29.24 -0.70 -5.23
N GLY A 596 30.53 -0.92 -5.43
CA GLY A 596 31.55 -0.82 -4.37
C GLY A 596 31.81 -2.14 -3.62
N LEU A 597 31.09 -3.22 -3.96
CA LEU A 597 31.44 -4.54 -3.46
C LEU A 597 32.62 -5.14 -4.23
N THR A 598 33.76 -5.25 -3.57
CA THR A 598 34.79 -6.21 -3.92
C THR A 598 34.38 -7.54 -3.30
N SER A 599 34.26 -8.58 -4.08
CA SER A 599 34.03 -10.02 -3.88
C SER A 599 33.69 -10.63 -2.50
N ALA A 600 33.51 -9.87 -1.45
CA ALA A 600 33.44 -10.41 -0.09
C ALA A 600 32.06 -10.43 0.57
N ALA A 601 31.01 -9.85 -0.02
CA ALA A 601 29.89 -9.48 0.83
C ALA A 601 28.49 -9.72 0.27
N SER A 602 28.36 -10.41 -0.83
CA SER A 602 27.03 -10.76 -1.30
C SER A 602 26.57 -12.03 -0.60
N GLY A 603 25.57 -11.92 0.22
CA GLY A 603 24.89 -13.04 0.85
C GLY A 603 25.47 -13.55 2.15
N ALA A 604 26.59 -13.06 2.63
CA ALA A 604 27.13 -13.46 3.91
C ALA A 604 27.41 -12.24 4.78
N VAL A 605 26.61 -12.00 5.75
CA VAL A 605 26.98 -11.15 6.86
C VAL A 605 27.42 -12.05 7.99
N ALA A 606 28.71 -12.19 8.17
CA ALA A 606 29.25 -12.59 9.42
C ALA A 606 30.16 -11.47 9.88
N ALA A 607 29.73 -10.65 10.79
CA ALA A 607 30.66 -10.02 11.70
C ALA A 607 31.29 -11.17 12.49
N ALA A 608 32.60 -11.20 12.60
CA ALA A 608 33.40 -12.33 13.03
C ALA A 608 33.05 -12.93 14.36
N PRO A 609 32.33 -12.68 15.33
CA PRO A 609 32.10 -13.63 16.42
C PRO A 609 31.00 -14.66 16.16
N PHE A 610 30.27 -14.60 15.05
CA PHE A 610 29.07 -15.42 14.83
C PHE A 610 29.27 -16.60 13.87
N ALA A 611 30.47 -16.97 13.66
CA ALA A 611 30.85 -17.84 12.54
C ALA A 611 30.39 -19.26 12.68
N PRO A 612 29.83 -20.03 13.44
CA PRO A 612 29.47 -21.38 13.04
C PRO A 612 28.01 -21.79 13.04
N LEU A 613 27.05 -20.91 13.28
CA LEU A 613 25.66 -21.34 13.43
C LEU A 613 24.96 -21.72 12.12
N LEU A 614 25.43 -21.20 11.01
CA LEU A 614 24.99 -21.63 9.68
C LEU A 614 26.23 -22.10 8.92
N PRO A 615 26.12 -23.16 8.10
CA PRO A 615 27.22 -23.53 7.21
C PRO A 615 27.63 -22.26 6.46
N ALA A 616 28.91 -22.01 6.36
CA ALA A 616 29.46 -20.85 5.68
C ALA A 616 28.85 -20.79 4.28
N ALA A 617 27.95 -19.82 4.07
CA ALA A 617 27.50 -19.59 2.73
C ALA A 617 28.71 -19.18 1.91
N PRO A 618 28.95 -19.77 0.74
CA PRO A 618 30.05 -19.36 -0.09
C PRO A 618 29.89 -17.86 -0.34
N LEU A 619 30.98 -17.11 -0.25
CA LEU A 619 31.02 -15.71 -0.62
C LEU A 619 30.68 -15.62 -2.10
N THR A 620 29.42 -15.30 -2.40
CA THR A 620 28.93 -15.15 -3.76
C THR A 620 28.77 -13.67 -4.07
N GLN A 621 29.03 -13.29 -5.32
CA GLN A 621 28.79 -11.90 -5.76
C GLN A 621 27.31 -11.56 -5.93
N ALA A 622 26.39 -12.49 -5.67
CA ALA A 622 24.97 -12.32 -5.88
C ALA A 622 24.17 -13.04 -4.77
N LEU A 623 23.09 -12.42 -4.27
CA LEU A 623 22.17 -12.99 -3.26
C LEU A 623 21.51 -14.28 -3.76
N TRP A 624 21.28 -14.41 -5.05
CA TRP A 624 20.78 -15.61 -5.71
C TRP A 624 21.29 -15.72 -7.15
N GLN A 625 21.16 -16.90 -7.72
CA GLN A 625 21.40 -17.11 -9.15
C GLN A 625 20.14 -16.78 -9.94
N THR A 626 20.28 -16.07 -11.06
CA THR A 626 19.16 -15.76 -11.96
C THR A 626 18.51 -17.05 -12.44
N ASN A 627 17.22 -17.21 -12.16
CA ASN A 627 16.46 -18.36 -12.60
C ASN A 627 15.59 -17.98 -13.81
N TYR A 628 15.86 -18.60 -14.94
CA TYR A 628 15.11 -18.37 -16.19
C TYR A 628 13.86 -19.26 -16.33
N ALA A 629 13.60 -20.17 -15.40
CA ALA A 629 12.45 -21.07 -15.44
C ALA A 629 11.20 -20.51 -14.69
N GLN A 630 11.18 -19.20 -14.41
CA GLN A 630 10.10 -18.55 -13.68
C GLN A 630 8.92 -18.19 -14.62
N VAL A 631 8.22 -19.23 -15.05
CA VAL A 631 7.04 -19.10 -15.91
C VAL A 631 5.79 -19.21 -15.03
N ALA A 632 4.89 -18.24 -15.13
CA ALA A 632 3.66 -18.11 -14.39
C ALA A 632 2.44 -18.38 -15.28
N PRO A 633 1.92 -19.63 -15.33
CA PRO A 633 0.71 -19.94 -16.04
C PRO A 633 -0.51 -19.35 -15.33
N ARG A 634 -1.47 -18.87 -16.11
CA ARG A 634 -2.74 -18.34 -15.61
C ARG A 634 -3.88 -18.69 -16.54
N GLY A 635 -5.04 -18.92 -15.96
CA GLY A 635 -6.24 -19.25 -16.71
C GLY A 635 -7.50 -18.77 -15.98
N GLY A 636 -8.49 -18.37 -16.78
CA GLY A 636 -9.78 -17.95 -16.29
C GLY A 636 -10.89 -18.29 -17.28
N ALA A 637 -12.10 -18.44 -16.76
CA ALA A 637 -13.29 -18.70 -17.53
C ALA A 637 -14.45 -17.84 -17.03
N ALA A 638 -15.25 -17.32 -17.95
CA ALA A 638 -16.52 -16.67 -17.66
C ALA A 638 -17.63 -17.33 -18.47
N TYR A 639 -18.60 -17.93 -17.78
CA TYR A 639 -19.73 -18.62 -18.37
C TYR A 639 -21.05 -17.92 -18.06
N ARG A 640 -21.73 -17.42 -19.09
CA ARG A 640 -23.04 -16.81 -18.97
C ARG A 640 -24.11 -17.89 -18.81
N LEU A 641 -24.68 -18.01 -17.61
CA LEU A 641 -25.77 -18.94 -17.33
C LEU A 641 -27.07 -18.50 -18.02
N ASP A 642 -27.40 -17.23 -17.89
CA ASP A 642 -28.55 -16.57 -18.53
C ASP A 642 -28.21 -15.08 -18.82
N SER A 643 -29.20 -14.28 -19.23
CA SER A 643 -28.99 -12.83 -19.51
C SER A 643 -28.63 -11.99 -18.28
N GLN A 644 -28.81 -12.53 -17.08
CA GLN A 644 -28.61 -11.83 -15.81
C GLN A 644 -27.59 -12.48 -14.89
N SER A 645 -27.05 -13.64 -15.25
CA SER A 645 -26.17 -14.45 -14.37
C SER A 645 -24.91 -14.90 -15.09
N VAL A 646 -23.78 -14.78 -14.42
CA VAL A 646 -22.46 -15.28 -14.89
C VAL A 646 -21.78 -16.07 -13.78
N LEU A 647 -21.21 -17.20 -14.13
CA LEU A 647 -20.26 -17.95 -13.31
C LEU A 647 -18.84 -17.69 -13.83
N ARG A 648 -17.92 -17.35 -12.93
CA ARG A 648 -16.52 -17.11 -13.26
C ARG A 648 -15.62 -17.98 -12.42
N ALA A 649 -14.52 -18.43 -12.99
CA ALA A 649 -13.46 -19.13 -12.28
C ALA A 649 -12.11 -18.67 -12.81
N GLY A 650 -11.14 -18.58 -11.93
CA GLY A 650 -9.76 -18.21 -12.26
C GLY A 650 -8.76 -18.98 -11.42
N TRP A 651 -7.59 -19.21 -11.99
CA TRP A 651 -6.42 -19.77 -11.31
C TRP A 651 -5.15 -19.20 -11.91
N GLY A 652 -4.11 -19.02 -11.10
CA GLY A 652 -2.83 -18.58 -11.61
C GLY A 652 -1.69 -18.65 -10.62
N VAL A 653 -0.47 -18.60 -11.16
CA VAL A 653 0.78 -18.49 -10.43
C VAL A 653 1.29 -17.05 -10.55
N PHE A 654 1.74 -16.48 -9.42
CA PHE A 654 2.21 -15.10 -9.34
C PHE A 654 3.54 -15.05 -8.60
N TYR A 655 4.61 -14.65 -9.27
CA TYR A 655 5.91 -14.45 -8.63
C TYR A 655 5.97 -13.10 -7.93
N ASP A 656 6.67 -13.05 -6.78
CA ASP A 656 7.01 -11.83 -6.09
C ASP A 656 8.39 -11.34 -6.58
N THR A 657 8.39 -10.31 -7.42
CA THR A 657 9.60 -9.68 -7.94
C THR A 657 9.93 -8.38 -7.21
N GLY A 658 9.18 -8.05 -6.16
CA GLY A 658 9.29 -6.79 -5.42
C GLY A 658 10.54 -6.67 -4.57
N LEU A 659 11.24 -7.78 -4.32
CA LEU A 659 12.39 -7.86 -3.44
C LEU A 659 12.05 -7.30 -2.05
N GLY A 660 11.44 -8.09 -1.22
CA GLY A 660 11.09 -7.72 0.14
C GLY A 660 12.30 -7.19 0.95
N THR A 661 12.05 -6.60 2.08
CA THR A 661 13.09 -6.02 2.96
C THR A 661 14.14 -7.04 3.38
N ALA A 662 13.80 -8.33 3.42
CA ALA A 662 14.71 -9.42 3.74
C ALA A 662 15.93 -9.54 2.80
N VAL A 663 15.85 -8.97 1.62
CA VAL A 663 16.95 -9.05 0.63
C VAL A 663 17.52 -7.68 0.26
N ASP A 664 17.30 -6.68 1.11
CA ASP A 664 17.85 -5.35 0.87
C ASP A 664 19.37 -5.29 1.16
N PRO A 665 20.20 -5.26 0.10
CA PRO A 665 21.64 -5.32 0.28
C PRO A 665 22.25 -4.02 0.81
N VAL A 666 21.55 -2.89 0.69
CA VAL A 666 22.10 -1.57 1.05
C VAL A 666 22.03 -1.32 2.56
N ASN A 667 21.09 -1.97 3.24
CA ASN A 667 20.94 -1.88 4.70
C ASN A 667 21.74 -2.95 5.48
N GLY A 668 22.38 -3.89 4.76
CA GLY A 668 23.20 -4.94 5.34
C GLY A 668 24.70 -4.62 5.32
N PHE A 669 25.46 -5.55 5.89
CA PHE A 669 26.91 -5.51 5.78
C PHE A 669 27.35 -5.67 4.29
N PRO A 670 28.43 -5.02 3.82
CA PRO A 670 29.39 -4.22 4.59
C PRO A 670 28.99 -2.75 4.73
N PHE A 671 27.86 -2.32 4.16
CA PHE A 671 27.45 -0.92 4.11
C PHE A 671 26.89 -0.41 5.44
N ASN A 672 26.48 -1.33 6.32
CA ASN A 672 26.01 -1.04 7.65
C ASN A 672 26.79 -1.91 8.65
N ARG A 673 27.55 -1.29 9.56
CA ARG A 673 28.42 -1.96 10.51
C ARG A 673 28.08 -1.49 11.91
N TRP A 674 27.93 -2.44 12.85
CA TRP A 674 27.71 -2.18 14.26
C TRP A 674 28.92 -2.59 15.07
N GLN A 675 29.30 -1.78 16.02
CA GLN A 675 30.36 -2.06 17.00
C GLN A 675 29.81 -1.79 18.38
N PHE A 676 29.96 -2.76 19.26
CA PHE A 676 29.52 -2.65 20.65
C PHE A 676 30.74 -2.58 21.58
N THR A 677 30.69 -1.63 22.54
CA THR A 677 31.73 -1.47 23.59
C THR A 677 31.09 -1.23 24.94
N VAL A 678 31.73 -1.64 26.01
CA VAL A 678 31.40 -1.33 27.41
C VAL A 678 32.65 -0.83 28.10
N GLY A 679 32.58 0.35 28.72
CA GLY A 679 33.74 0.95 29.38
C GLY A 679 34.94 1.17 28.46
N GLY A 680 34.72 1.36 27.17
CA GLY A 680 35.73 1.54 26.14
C GLY A 680 36.37 0.23 25.62
N ALA A 681 36.04 -0.90 26.22
CA ALA A 681 36.51 -2.22 25.72
C ALA A 681 35.47 -2.78 24.73
N ALA A 682 35.93 -3.26 23.56
CA ALA A 682 35.06 -4.01 22.64
C ALA A 682 34.51 -5.24 23.37
N LEU A 683 33.21 -5.48 23.24
CA LEU A 683 32.61 -6.71 23.76
C LEU A 683 33.06 -7.86 22.87
N PRO A 684 33.96 -8.74 23.33
CA PRO A 684 34.51 -9.81 22.51
C PRO A 684 33.44 -10.84 22.06
N ASN A 685 32.36 -10.94 22.85
CA ASN A 685 31.18 -11.73 22.59
C ASN A 685 29.93 -10.90 22.83
N GLY A 686 29.99 -9.59 22.55
CA GLY A 686 28.87 -8.68 22.80
C GLY A 686 27.61 -9.15 22.09
N PRO A 687 26.45 -8.61 22.50
CA PRO A 687 25.22 -8.84 21.81
C PRO A 687 25.42 -8.37 20.37
N GLY A 688 25.85 -9.26 19.52
CA GLY A 688 26.07 -9.00 18.12
C GLY A 688 24.80 -9.35 17.37
N TYR A 689 24.43 -8.50 16.47
CA TYR A 689 23.42 -8.77 15.48
C TYR A 689 24.09 -9.01 14.13
N GLY A 690 23.90 -10.19 13.57
CA GLY A 690 24.38 -10.54 12.24
C GLY A 690 23.21 -10.70 11.28
N LEU A 691 23.24 -10.03 10.13
CA LEU A 691 22.29 -10.25 9.05
C LEU A 691 22.91 -11.17 8.00
N ARG A 692 22.20 -12.20 7.58
CA ARG A 692 22.71 -13.22 6.65
C ARG A 692 21.61 -13.62 5.64
N SER A 693 22.00 -14.00 4.43
CA SER A 693 21.10 -14.62 3.47
C SER A 693 21.37 -16.12 3.36
N ALA A 694 20.31 -16.92 3.28
CA ALA A 694 20.44 -18.34 2.99
C ALA A 694 21.08 -18.54 1.60
N PRO A 695 21.94 -19.53 1.42
CA PRO A 695 22.44 -19.86 0.09
C PRO A 695 21.27 -20.27 -0.81
N ASN A 696 21.31 -19.87 -2.07
CA ASN A 696 20.32 -20.21 -3.08
C ASN A 696 18.89 -19.68 -2.82
N LEU A 697 18.77 -18.45 -2.32
CA LEU A 697 17.46 -17.79 -2.27
C LEU A 697 16.79 -17.83 -3.64
N ARG A 698 15.46 -18.02 -3.63
CA ARG A 698 14.62 -18.07 -4.83
C ARG A 698 13.50 -17.06 -4.70
N LEU A 699 12.96 -16.60 -5.83
CA LEU A 699 11.79 -15.75 -5.78
C LEU A 699 10.62 -16.48 -5.14
N PRO A 700 9.91 -15.81 -4.21
CA PRO A 700 8.63 -16.28 -3.72
C PRO A 700 7.58 -16.34 -4.83
N TYR A 701 6.56 -17.17 -4.64
CA TYR A 701 5.39 -17.15 -5.51
C TYR A 701 4.12 -17.50 -4.73
N VAL A 702 2.99 -17.11 -5.30
CA VAL A 702 1.67 -17.40 -4.77
C VAL A 702 0.84 -18.09 -5.86
N GLU A 703 0.15 -19.15 -5.48
CA GLU A 703 -0.93 -19.71 -6.25
C GLU A 703 -2.24 -19.11 -5.78
N GLU A 704 -3.05 -18.62 -6.71
CA GLU A 704 -4.35 -18.02 -6.43
C GLU A 704 -5.44 -18.67 -7.25
N TRP A 705 -6.63 -18.79 -6.67
CA TRP A 705 -7.82 -19.24 -7.38
C TRP A 705 -9.06 -18.55 -6.82
N ASN A 706 -10.06 -18.43 -7.70
CA ASN A 706 -11.37 -17.95 -7.31
C ASN A 706 -12.48 -18.66 -8.09
N VAL A 707 -13.66 -18.74 -7.49
CA VAL A 707 -14.92 -19.09 -8.15
C VAL A 707 -15.95 -18.06 -7.71
N SER A 708 -16.61 -17.41 -8.66
CA SER A 708 -17.54 -16.31 -8.41
C SER A 708 -18.83 -16.52 -9.19
N TRP A 709 -19.97 -16.39 -8.52
CA TRP A 709 -21.27 -16.25 -9.13
C TRP A 709 -21.75 -14.81 -9.01
N GLU A 710 -22.09 -14.21 -10.14
CA GLU A 710 -22.58 -12.84 -10.21
C GLU A 710 -23.96 -12.82 -10.85
N ARG A 711 -24.94 -12.14 -10.22
CA ARG A 711 -26.30 -12.04 -10.72
C ARG A 711 -26.83 -10.61 -10.61
N MET A 712 -27.48 -10.18 -11.66
CA MET A 712 -28.21 -8.93 -11.73
C MET A 712 -29.68 -9.16 -11.34
N PHE A 713 -30.20 -8.37 -10.42
CA PHE A 713 -31.58 -8.33 -9.99
C PHE A 713 -32.24 -7.03 -10.49
N GLY A 714 -33.19 -7.18 -11.41
CA GLY A 714 -33.70 -6.05 -12.17
C GLY A 714 -32.59 -5.42 -13.04
N MET A 715 -32.66 -4.12 -13.31
CA MET A 715 -31.70 -3.43 -14.21
C MET A 715 -30.56 -2.72 -13.44
N ARG A 716 -30.50 -2.79 -12.11
CA ARG A 716 -29.66 -1.90 -11.29
C ARG A 716 -28.91 -2.54 -10.16
N ASN A 717 -29.35 -3.68 -9.65
CA ASN A 717 -28.76 -4.32 -8.50
C ASN A 717 -27.95 -5.54 -8.95
N ILE A 718 -26.74 -5.67 -8.44
CA ILE A 718 -25.85 -6.81 -8.73
C ILE A 718 -25.39 -7.40 -7.40
N VAL A 719 -25.47 -8.70 -7.29
CA VAL A 719 -24.90 -9.47 -6.18
C VAL A 719 -23.83 -10.39 -6.76
N ALA A 720 -22.66 -10.39 -6.15
CA ALA A 720 -21.60 -11.34 -6.43
C ALA A 720 -21.27 -12.12 -5.15
N ILE A 721 -21.16 -13.44 -5.28
CA ILE A 721 -20.68 -14.33 -4.22
C ILE A 721 -19.44 -15.03 -4.75
N SER A 722 -18.35 -14.93 -4.03
CA SER A 722 -17.04 -15.41 -4.48
C SER A 722 -16.37 -16.23 -3.37
N TYR A 723 -15.86 -17.40 -3.74
CA TYR A 723 -14.84 -18.10 -2.96
C TYR A 723 -13.47 -17.74 -3.52
N ILE A 724 -12.53 -17.32 -2.67
CA ILE A 724 -11.17 -16.93 -3.04
C ILE A 724 -10.20 -17.68 -2.14
N GLY A 725 -9.20 -18.30 -2.73
CA GLY A 725 -8.13 -18.98 -2.01
C GLY A 725 -6.76 -18.62 -2.55
N SER A 726 -5.75 -18.70 -1.69
CA SER A 726 -4.34 -18.55 -2.08
C SER A 726 -3.41 -19.42 -1.25
N ARG A 727 -2.24 -19.74 -1.82
CA ARG A 727 -1.13 -20.44 -1.17
C ARG A 727 0.17 -19.73 -1.51
N GLY A 728 0.86 -19.20 -0.49
CA GLY A 728 2.18 -18.61 -0.63
C GLY A 728 3.29 -19.65 -0.40
N HIS A 729 4.24 -19.67 -1.31
CA HIS A 729 5.37 -20.60 -1.31
C HIS A 729 6.68 -19.87 -1.33
N ARG A 730 7.67 -20.36 -0.57
CA ARG A 730 9.03 -19.80 -0.51
C ARG A 730 9.05 -18.33 -0.10
N LEU A 731 8.08 -17.89 0.71
CA LEU A 731 8.02 -16.51 1.17
C LEU A 731 9.31 -16.20 1.96
N LEU A 732 9.83 -14.99 1.76
CA LEU A 732 11.01 -14.54 2.49
C LEU A 732 10.64 -14.28 3.95
N ARG A 733 11.52 -14.63 4.86
CA ARG A 733 11.46 -14.29 6.29
C ARG A 733 12.86 -14.22 6.89
N TYR A 734 13.01 -13.43 7.95
CA TYR A 734 14.18 -13.49 8.80
C TYR A 734 13.98 -14.55 9.88
N GLU A 735 14.94 -15.46 10.00
CA GLU A 735 15.00 -16.43 11.09
C GLU A 735 16.08 -16.02 12.07
N GLY A 736 15.69 -15.77 13.32
CA GLY A 736 16.61 -15.53 14.41
C GLY A 736 17.22 -16.85 14.88
N LEU A 737 18.54 -16.93 14.86
CA LEU A 737 19.30 -18.07 15.38
C LEU A 737 19.92 -17.65 16.70
N LEU A 738 19.62 -18.38 17.77
CA LEU A 738 20.26 -18.22 19.09
C LEU A 738 21.38 -19.24 19.23
N GLU A 739 22.54 -18.79 19.65
CA GLU A 739 23.66 -19.71 19.98
C GLU A 739 23.50 -20.23 21.42
N PRO A 740 23.35 -21.55 21.62
CA PRO A 740 23.29 -22.11 22.95
C PRO A 740 24.65 -21.90 23.69
N GLY A 741 24.61 -21.18 24.80
CA GLY A 741 25.80 -21.00 25.68
C GLY A 741 26.63 -19.76 25.39
N ALA A 742 26.34 -18.96 24.40
CA ALA A 742 26.94 -17.65 24.19
C ALA A 742 26.05 -16.54 24.78
N ASN A 743 26.69 -15.52 25.34
CA ASN A 743 25.98 -14.35 25.83
C ASN A 743 25.22 -13.66 24.67
N ALA A 744 24.00 -14.08 24.46
CA ALA A 744 22.98 -13.39 23.63
C ALA A 744 23.39 -12.96 22.21
N ALA A 745 24.08 -13.81 21.47
CA ALA A 745 24.32 -13.59 20.05
C ALA A 745 23.09 -14.00 19.22
N GLN A 746 22.51 -13.04 18.50
CA GLN A 746 21.40 -13.29 17.59
C GLN A 746 21.87 -13.08 16.15
N VAL A 747 21.66 -14.08 15.30
CA VAL A 747 21.85 -13.96 13.85
C VAL A 747 20.48 -13.99 13.17
N ALA A 748 20.16 -12.96 12.40
CA ALA A 748 18.99 -12.98 11.54
C ALA A 748 19.38 -13.47 10.15
N ALA A 749 18.74 -14.54 9.70
CA ALA A 749 18.96 -15.12 8.38
C ALA A 749 17.73 -14.94 7.49
N ALA A 750 17.90 -14.28 6.34
CA ALA A 750 16.89 -14.26 5.30
C ALA A 750 16.78 -15.63 4.64
N THR A 751 15.63 -16.26 4.70
CA THR A 751 15.35 -17.62 4.18
C THR A 751 14.10 -17.64 3.31
N ASN A 752 13.91 -18.74 2.57
CA ASN A 752 12.68 -19.05 1.82
C ASN A 752 11.73 -20.00 2.58
N ASN A 753 11.80 -20.04 3.90
CA ASN A 753 11.01 -20.96 4.74
C ASN A 753 9.58 -20.43 5.02
N GLY A 754 9.25 -19.24 4.53
CA GLY A 754 7.93 -18.69 4.68
C GLY A 754 6.88 -19.35 3.78
N HIS A 755 5.69 -19.55 4.33
CA HIS A 755 4.51 -20.02 3.60
C HIS A 755 3.23 -19.41 4.19
N SER A 756 2.19 -19.32 3.36
CA SER A 756 0.90 -18.78 3.77
C SER A 756 -0.25 -19.55 3.14
N ARG A 757 -1.41 -19.44 3.77
CA ARG A 757 -2.68 -19.96 3.30
C ARG A 757 -3.79 -18.97 3.59
N TYR A 758 -4.65 -18.74 2.61
CA TYR A 758 -5.86 -17.94 2.75
C TYR A 758 -7.05 -18.63 2.12
N ASP A 759 -8.18 -18.57 2.79
CA ASP A 759 -9.47 -19.04 2.28
C ASP A 759 -10.56 -18.04 2.70
N SER A 760 -11.44 -17.64 1.77
CA SER A 760 -12.52 -16.69 2.06
C SER A 760 -13.79 -16.93 1.27
N LEU A 761 -14.92 -16.53 1.88
CA LEU A 761 -16.20 -16.30 1.23
C LEU A 761 -16.49 -14.80 1.23
N ALA A 762 -16.61 -14.22 0.05
CA ALA A 762 -16.90 -12.81 -0.14
C ALA A 762 -18.28 -12.60 -0.77
N VAL A 763 -19.05 -11.67 -0.24
CA VAL A 763 -20.34 -11.24 -0.80
C VAL A 763 -20.25 -9.77 -1.11
N GLN A 764 -20.53 -9.40 -2.36
CA GLN A 764 -20.56 -8.01 -2.80
C GLN A 764 -21.94 -7.64 -3.37
N PHE A 765 -22.49 -6.55 -2.90
CA PHE A 765 -23.67 -5.92 -3.48
C PHE A 765 -23.25 -4.61 -4.14
N ARG A 766 -23.73 -4.38 -5.37
CA ARG A 766 -23.54 -3.12 -6.11
C ARG A 766 -24.89 -2.63 -6.65
N ARG A 767 -25.21 -1.36 -6.41
CA ARG A 767 -26.35 -0.69 -7.00
C ARG A 767 -25.89 0.48 -7.86
N ARG A 768 -26.26 0.43 -9.14
CA ARG A 768 -25.86 1.44 -10.12
C ARG A 768 -26.52 2.80 -9.89
N LEU A 769 -25.79 3.82 -10.37
CA LEU A 769 -26.29 5.18 -10.52
C LEU A 769 -27.64 5.21 -11.25
N ALA A 770 -28.66 5.64 -10.52
CA ALA A 770 -29.94 6.10 -11.06
C ALA A 770 -30.35 7.29 -10.20
N PRO A 771 -31.24 8.16 -10.65
CA PRO A 771 -31.85 9.16 -9.78
C PRO A 771 -32.34 8.46 -8.51
N GLY A 772 -31.78 8.84 -7.35
CA GLY A 772 -32.08 8.28 -6.06
C GLY A 772 -30.90 7.60 -5.38
N LEU A 773 -30.90 6.28 -5.25
CA LEU A 773 -29.94 5.52 -4.43
C LEU A 773 -28.90 4.78 -5.26
N GLN A 774 -27.62 4.96 -4.95
CA GLN A 774 -26.48 4.17 -5.40
C GLN A 774 -25.72 3.62 -4.19
N GLY A 775 -24.94 2.55 -4.37
CA GLY A 775 -24.11 2.04 -3.30
C GLY A 775 -23.36 0.76 -3.62
N VAL A 776 -22.40 0.47 -2.75
CA VAL A 776 -21.64 -0.77 -2.72
C VAL A 776 -21.59 -1.28 -1.28
N ALA A 777 -21.72 -2.59 -1.10
CA ALA A 777 -21.47 -3.25 0.18
C ALA A 777 -20.64 -4.50 -0.09
N ALA A 778 -19.61 -4.71 0.71
CA ALA A 778 -18.71 -5.85 0.64
C ALA A 778 -18.59 -6.47 2.03
N TYR A 779 -18.87 -7.76 2.12
CA TYR A 779 -18.66 -8.56 3.31
C TYR A 779 -17.72 -9.72 2.99
N THR A 780 -16.74 -9.94 3.83
CA THR A 780 -15.77 -11.04 3.70
C THR A 780 -15.70 -11.82 5.01
N TRP A 781 -15.88 -13.14 4.91
CA TRP A 781 -15.57 -14.08 5.96
C TRP A 781 -14.33 -14.87 5.53
N SER A 782 -13.23 -14.75 6.28
CA SER A 782 -11.93 -15.25 5.83
C SER A 782 -11.07 -15.78 6.96
N HIS A 783 -10.01 -16.50 6.58
CA HIS A 783 -8.93 -16.89 7.46
C HIS A 783 -7.61 -16.90 6.72
N SER A 784 -6.65 -16.14 7.24
CA SER A 784 -5.27 -16.11 6.78
C SER A 784 -4.36 -16.76 7.82
N ILE A 785 -3.56 -17.72 7.40
CA ILE A 785 -2.60 -18.45 8.22
C ILE A 785 -1.24 -18.36 7.54
N ASP A 786 -0.19 -18.06 8.31
CA ASP A 786 1.18 -18.08 7.83
C ASP A 786 2.15 -18.48 8.94
N ASN A 787 3.43 -18.61 8.60
CA ASN A 787 4.51 -18.76 9.58
C ASN A 787 5.44 -17.53 9.63
N GLY A 788 5.00 -16.42 9.01
CA GLY A 788 5.69 -15.13 9.00
C GLY A 788 4.91 -14.10 8.20
N SER A 789 4.24 -13.17 8.88
CA SER A 789 3.34 -12.20 8.24
C SER A 789 4.07 -11.11 7.49
N PHE A 790 5.33 -10.85 7.84
CA PHE A 790 6.20 -9.84 7.22
C PHE A 790 7.56 -10.45 6.90
N ASP A 791 8.26 -9.92 5.91
CA ASP A 791 9.62 -10.34 5.57
C ASP A 791 10.68 -9.60 6.40
N SER A 792 10.33 -8.48 7.03
CA SER A 792 11.18 -7.69 7.93
C SER A 792 11.15 -8.15 9.39
N GLY A 793 10.16 -8.95 9.77
CA GLY A 793 10.05 -9.49 11.13
C GLY A 793 11.05 -10.64 11.38
N VAL A 794 11.74 -10.61 12.53
CA VAL A 794 12.60 -11.70 12.95
C VAL A 794 11.77 -12.77 13.66
N TYR A 795 11.89 -14.01 13.23
CA TYR A 795 11.21 -15.17 13.82
C TYR A 795 12.24 -16.11 14.44
N LEU A 796 11.97 -16.64 15.61
CA LEU A 796 12.90 -17.54 16.30
C LEU A 796 12.96 -18.89 15.58
N ALA A 797 14.14 -19.24 15.08
CA ALA A 797 14.48 -20.56 14.56
C ALA A 797 15.70 -21.08 15.31
N ALA A 798 15.51 -21.56 16.55
CA ALA A 798 16.57 -22.27 17.24
C ALA A 798 16.79 -23.63 16.56
N GLN A 799 17.94 -24.26 16.80
CA GLN A 799 18.24 -25.63 16.30
C GLN A 799 17.15 -26.66 16.68
N GLN A 800 16.33 -26.36 17.69
CA GLN A 800 15.27 -27.24 18.20
C GLN A 800 13.86 -26.80 17.74
N LEU A 801 13.69 -25.65 17.09
CA LEU A 801 12.42 -25.15 16.60
C LEU A 801 12.37 -25.25 15.08
N SER A 802 11.28 -25.80 14.58
CA SER A 802 11.02 -25.82 13.14
C SER A 802 10.22 -24.58 12.72
N PRO A 803 10.28 -24.15 11.44
CA PRO A 803 9.42 -23.10 10.92
C PRO A 803 7.92 -23.35 11.11
N THR A 804 7.52 -24.60 11.37
CA THR A 804 6.13 -24.97 11.68
C THR A 804 5.70 -24.56 13.09
N ALA A 805 6.62 -24.30 14.03
CA ALA A 805 6.30 -23.78 15.35
C ALA A 805 5.72 -22.34 15.31
N ASP A 806 5.98 -21.61 14.23
CA ASP A 806 5.45 -20.26 14.01
C ASP A 806 4.18 -20.22 13.18
N ILE A 807 3.59 -21.36 12.85
CA ILE A 807 2.30 -21.39 12.13
C ILE A 807 1.21 -20.86 13.04
N GLY A 808 0.54 -19.80 12.59
CA GLY A 808 -0.55 -19.15 13.29
C GLY A 808 -1.34 -18.22 12.37
N SER A 809 -2.34 -17.53 12.91
CA SER A 809 -3.04 -16.50 12.15
C SER A 809 -2.06 -15.42 11.69
N SER A 810 -2.22 -14.93 10.46
CA SER A 810 -1.45 -13.78 9.96
C SER A 810 -1.73 -12.56 10.84
N SER A 811 -0.75 -11.69 11.05
CA SER A 811 -0.93 -10.48 11.89
C SER A 811 -2.03 -9.53 11.37
N PHE A 812 -2.42 -9.68 10.12
CA PHE A 812 -3.49 -8.94 9.45
C PHE A 812 -4.74 -9.82 9.18
N ASP A 813 -4.86 -10.99 9.81
CA ASP A 813 -6.06 -11.84 9.69
C ASP A 813 -7.28 -11.14 10.32
N VAL A 814 -8.32 -10.93 9.53
CA VAL A 814 -9.61 -10.39 9.96
C VAL A 814 -10.67 -11.39 9.56
N ARG A 815 -11.26 -12.06 10.57
CA ARG A 815 -12.24 -13.13 10.36
C ARG A 815 -13.51 -12.67 9.69
N GLN A 816 -13.93 -11.44 9.96
CA GLN A 816 -15.14 -10.83 9.42
C GLN A 816 -14.86 -9.37 9.12
N ASN A 817 -15.15 -8.94 7.90
CA ASN A 817 -14.96 -7.57 7.45
C ASN A 817 -16.15 -7.11 6.61
N LEU A 818 -16.78 -6.03 7.01
CA LEU A 818 -17.91 -5.38 6.34
C LEU A 818 -17.55 -3.92 6.02
N ASN A 819 -17.63 -3.56 4.75
CA ASN A 819 -17.53 -2.19 4.27
C ASN A 819 -18.72 -1.90 3.36
N ALA A 820 -19.48 -0.82 3.64
CA ALA A 820 -20.67 -0.49 2.87
C ALA A 820 -20.82 1.02 2.71
N GLY A 821 -20.84 1.48 1.48
CA GLY A 821 -21.02 2.89 1.10
C GLY A 821 -22.31 3.08 0.31
N PHE A 822 -23.15 4.02 0.73
CA PHE A 822 -24.40 4.37 0.05
C PHE A 822 -24.50 5.88 -0.13
N THR A 823 -25.06 6.29 -1.26
CA THR A 823 -25.34 7.69 -1.56
C THR A 823 -26.77 7.81 -2.08
N TYR A 824 -27.53 8.74 -1.53
CA TYR A 824 -28.86 9.12 -1.97
C TYR A 824 -28.87 10.55 -2.49
N ALA A 825 -29.20 10.72 -3.77
CA ALA A 825 -29.30 12.00 -4.46
C ALA A 825 -30.70 12.13 -5.07
N GLY A 826 -31.70 12.52 -4.28
CA GLY A 826 -33.09 12.53 -4.72
C GLY A 826 -33.92 13.75 -4.26
N LEU A 827 -33.37 14.59 -3.40
CA LEU A 827 -34.08 15.72 -2.81
C LEU A 827 -33.45 17.04 -3.27
N GLN A 828 -34.03 17.74 -4.22
CA GLN A 828 -33.78 19.15 -4.60
C GLN A 828 -32.30 19.59 -4.46
N ASN A 829 -31.36 18.87 -5.12
CA ASN A 829 -29.90 19.12 -5.08
C ASN A 829 -29.20 18.75 -3.76
N TRP A 830 -29.88 18.06 -2.83
CA TRP A 830 -29.24 17.47 -1.67
C TRP A 830 -28.71 16.06 -1.97
N THR A 831 -27.55 15.76 -1.44
CA THR A 831 -26.94 14.42 -1.47
C THR A 831 -26.61 14.00 -0.06
N PHE A 832 -27.05 12.81 0.32
CA PHE A 832 -26.77 12.16 1.59
C PHE A 832 -25.92 10.93 1.32
N SER A 833 -24.79 10.80 2.00
CA SER A 833 -23.90 9.66 1.85
C SER A 833 -23.54 9.06 3.19
N THR A 834 -23.33 7.77 3.21
CA THR A 834 -22.90 7.03 4.40
C THR A 834 -21.85 6.01 4.03
N LEU A 835 -20.93 5.75 4.96
CA LEU A 835 -19.94 4.70 4.87
C LEU A 835 -19.88 3.97 6.22
N VAL A 836 -20.24 2.70 6.19
CA VAL A 836 -20.25 1.80 7.36
C VAL A 836 -19.05 0.88 7.26
N ARG A 837 -18.28 0.77 8.34
CA ARG A 837 -17.18 -0.19 8.46
C ARG A 837 -17.33 -0.96 9.76
N ALA A 838 -17.19 -2.28 9.68
CA ALA A 838 -17.17 -3.14 10.85
C ALA A 838 -16.25 -4.34 10.58
N ARG A 839 -15.37 -4.66 11.54
CA ARG A 839 -14.50 -5.83 11.43
C ARG A 839 -14.20 -6.46 12.80
N SER A 840 -13.83 -7.73 12.77
CA SER A 840 -13.26 -8.42 13.95
C SER A 840 -11.86 -7.88 14.29
N GLY A 841 -11.38 -8.18 15.50
CA GLY A 841 -10.03 -7.80 15.95
C GLY A 841 -8.92 -8.48 15.16
N PHE A 842 -7.74 -7.87 15.17
CA PHE A 842 -6.52 -8.50 14.69
C PHE A 842 -6.03 -9.56 15.67
N PRO A 843 -5.28 -10.56 15.19
CA PRO A 843 -4.52 -11.45 16.07
C PRO A 843 -3.39 -10.71 16.77
N ILE A 844 -3.14 -11.10 18.02
CA ILE A 844 -2.11 -10.52 18.89
C ILE A 844 -1.15 -11.62 19.32
N ASP A 845 0.13 -11.33 19.24
CA ASP A 845 1.21 -12.10 19.80
C ASP A 845 1.62 -11.50 21.16
N VAL A 846 1.80 -12.31 22.19
CA VAL A 846 2.33 -11.87 23.49
C VAL A 846 3.77 -12.32 23.58
N LEU A 847 4.66 -11.39 23.91
CA LEU A 847 6.11 -11.56 23.93
C LEU A 847 6.68 -11.20 25.31
N GLY A 848 7.91 -11.67 25.58
CA GLY A 848 8.57 -11.47 26.88
C GLY A 848 8.90 -10.01 27.16
N GLU A 849 9.71 -9.41 26.33
CA GLU A 849 10.26 -8.06 26.55
C GLU A 849 10.15 -7.19 25.29
N GLU A 850 9.87 -5.91 25.50
CA GLU A 850 10.02 -4.88 24.49
C GLU A 850 11.48 -4.42 24.47
N ASN A 851 12.11 -4.37 23.30
CA ASN A 851 13.47 -3.93 23.13
C ASN A 851 14.48 -4.81 23.89
N PHE A 852 14.42 -6.12 23.61
CA PHE A 852 15.30 -7.15 24.19
C PHE A 852 16.78 -6.74 24.12
N LEU A 853 17.45 -6.75 25.25
CA LEU A 853 18.81 -6.25 25.42
C LEU A 853 19.04 -4.79 24.93
N GLY A 854 17.97 -4.01 24.68
CA GLY A 854 18.01 -2.64 24.20
C GLY A 854 18.58 -2.43 22.81
N LEU A 855 18.70 -3.46 22.05
CA LEU A 855 19.22 -3.41 20.67
C LEU A 855 18.17 -2.97 19.64
N GLY A 856 16.98 -2.61 20.09
CA GLY A 856 15.86 -2.23 19.20
C GLY A 856 15.14 -3.43 18.59
N PHE A 857 15.33 -4.63 19.15
CA PHE A 857 14.66 -5.85 18.73
C PHE A 857 13.71 -6.31 19.84
N ASP A 858 12.51 -6.70 19.49
CA ASP A 858 11.59 -7.33 20.41
C ASP A 858 12.10 -8.71 20.84
N ASP A 859 11.90 -9.07 22.11
CA ASP A 859 12.05 -10.47 22.51
C ASP A 859 11.01 -11.30 21.75
N ILE A 860 11.49 -12.29 21.00
CA ILE A 860 10.66 -13.19 20.20
C ILE A 860 10.17 -14.41 21.00
N THR A 861 10.47 -14.45 22.31
CA THR A 861 10.05 -15.50 23.23
C THR A 861 8.58 -15.34 23.60
N ARG A 862 7.77 -16.33 23.24
CA ARG A 862 6.37 -16.40 23.66
C ARG A 862 6.26 -17.07 25.02
N PRO A 863 5.39 -16.60 25.92
CA PRO A 863 5.19 -17.18 27.25
C PRO A 863 4.41 -18.49 27.21
N ASP A 864 4.36 -19.14 28.36
CA ASP A 864 3.35 -20.18 28.60
C ASP A 864 2.02 -19.57 28.99
N LEU A 865 0.94 -20.04 28.37
CA LEU A 865 -0.43 -19.76 28.77
C LEU A 865 -0.86 -20.72 29.85
N LEU A 866 -1.24 -20.19 31.02
CA LEU A 866 -1.64 -20.99 32.18
C LEU A 866 -3.09 -21.48 32.03
N PRO A 867 -3.32 -22.80 32.06
CA PRO A 867 -4.67 -23.35 31.93
C PRO A 867 -5.60 -22.95 33.09
N GLY A 868 -6.83 -22.62 32.76
CA GLY A 868 -7.84 -22.25 33.75
C GLY A 868 -7.81 -20.79 34.23
N VAL A 869 -6.80 -20.01 33.85
CA VAL A 869 -6.75 -18.58 34.15
C VAL A 869 -7.44 -17.78 33.04
N ARG A 870 -8.30 -16.84 33.42
CA ARG A 870 -8.99 -15.99 32.43
C ARG A 870 -7.99 -15.12 31.69
N LEU A 871 -7.97 -15.20 30.37
CA LEU A 871 -7.10 -14.40 29.50
C LEU A 871 -7.45 -12.90 29.51
N TRP A 872 -8.73 -12.60 29.47
CA TRP A 872 -9.24 -11.23 29.52
C TRP A 872 -10.00 -10.97 30.82
N VAL A 873 -9.71 -9.84 31.46
CA VAL A 873 -10.42 -9.38 32.64
C VAL A 873 -11.07 -8.02 32.38
N PRO A 874 -12.30 -7.76 32.86
CA PRO A 874 -12.93 -6.44 32.75
C PRO A 874 -12.10 -5.39 33.48
N ALA A 875 -11.95 -4.22 32.84
CA ALA A 875 -11.24 -3.08 33.42
C ALA A 875 -11.83 -1.76 32.88
N PRO A 876 -11.83 -0.67 33.69
CA PRO A 876 -12.35 0.63 33.28
C PRO A 876 -11.33 1.41 32.42
N VAL A 877 -10.87 0.79 31.35
CA VAL A 877 -9.88 1.29 30.41
C VAL A 877 -10.43 1.28 28.99
N LEU A 878 -9.68 1.84 28.04
CA LEU A 878 -10.01 1.78 26.61
C LEU A 878 -10.23 0.32 26.18
N GLY A 879 -11.35 0.02 25.56
CA GLY A 879 -11.76 -1.34 25.18
C GLY A 879 -12.50 -2.13 26.28
N GLY A 880 -12.60 -1.63 27.51
CA GLY A 880 -13.38 -2.20 28.61
C GLY A 880 -12.83 -3.48 29.22
N ARG A 881 -11.68 -3.96 28.78
CA ARG A 881 -10.98 -5.18 29.24
C ARG A 881 -9.49 -5.08 29.03
N VAL A 882 -8.71 -5.84 29.77
CA VAL A 882 -7.24 -5.96 29.65
C VAL A 882 -6.84 -7.43 29.58
N LEU A 883 -5.66 -7.68 28.97
CA LEU A 883 -5.04 -9.01 29.11
C LEU A 883 -4.59 -9.19 30.55
N ASN A 884 -4.89 -10.36 31.10
CA ASN A 884 -4.56 -10.70 32.47
C ASN A 884 -3.09 -11.17 32.57
N PRO A 885 -2.17 -10.40 33.21
CA PRO A 885 -0.79 -10.84 33.35
C PRO A 885 -0.64 -12.21 34.04
N ALA A 886 -1.55 -12.53 34.97
CA ALA A 886 -1.54 -13.82 35.69
C ALA A 886 -1.87 -15.02 34.80
N ALA A 887 -2.33 -14.80 33.56
CA ALA A 887 -2.57 -15.88 32.60
C ALA A 887 -1.29 -16.35 31.89
N PHE A 888 -0.17 -15.65 32.11
CA PHE A 888 1.09 -15.92 31.41
C PHE A 888 2.20 -16.20 32.41
N SER A 889 3.13 -17.06 32.04
CA SER A 889 4.38 -17.30 32.78
C SER A 889 5.55 -17.41 31.82
N GLN A 890 6.74 -17.06 32.31
CA GLN A 890 7.97 -17.28 31.56
C GLN A 890 8.12 -18.76 31.23
N PRO A 891 8.49 -19.13 30.01
CA PRO A 891 8.65 -20.52 29.62
C PRO A 891 9.89 -21.14 30.30
N ALA A 892 9.80 -22.44 30.59
CA ALA A 892 10.94 -23.18 31.09
C ALA A 892 12.02 -23.46 30.02
N GLY A 893 11.65 -23.28 28.75
CA GLY A 893 12.53 -23.47 27.58
C GLY A 893 12.67 -22.17 26.76
N ILE A 894 13.08 -22.29 25.52
CA ILE A 894 13.30 -21.16 24.60
C ILE A 894 11.94 -20.55 24.18
N GLN A 895 10.88 -21.35 24.07
CA GLN A 895 9.52 -20.91 23.71
C GLN A 895 8.49 -21.57 24.62
N GLY A 896 7.47 -20.83 25.00
CA GLY A 896 6.31 -21.31 25.71
C GLY A 896 5.29 -21.99 24.80
N ASN A 897 4.18 -22.41 25.41
CA ASN A 897 3.09 -23.09 24.73
C ASN A 897 2.11 -22.15 24.02
N LEU A 898 2.19 -20.84 24.21
CA LEU A 898 1.36 -19.87 23.49
C LEU A 898 1.73 -19.87 22.01
N GLY A 899 0.75 -20.20 21.15
CA GLY A 899 0.94 -20.13 19.71
C GLY A 899 1.09 -18.68 19.21
N ARG A 900 1.77 -18.50 18.09
CA ARG A 900 1.88 -17.19 17.43
C ARG A 900 0.50 -16.65 17.06
N ASN A 901 0.22 -15.39 17.39
CA ASN A 901 -1.03 -14.70 17.08
C ASN A 901 -2.29 -15.45 17.57
N ALA A 902 -2.20 -16.11 18.71
CA ALA A 902 -3.27 -16.96 19.26
C ALA A 902 -4.40 -16.17 19.93
N ILE A 903 -4.21 -14.90 20.20
CA ILE A 903 -5.14 -14.02 20.91
C ILE A 903 -5.81 -13.08 19.90
N THR A 904 -7.12 -12.83 20.06
CA THR A 904 -7.82 -11.85 19.22
C THR A 904 -8.01 -10.54 19.99
N GLY A 905 -7.58 -9.43 19.39
CA GLY A 905 -7.68 -8.07 19.91
C GLY A 905 -9.09 -7.48 19.83
N PHE A 906 -9.14 -6.15 19.66
CA PHE A 906 -10.41 -5.42 19.61
C PHE A 906 -10.94 -5.31 18.18
N GLY A 907 -12.26 -5.49 18.02
CA GLY A 907 -12.96 -5.22 16.77
C GLY A 907 -13.13 -3.71 16.53
N MET A 908 -13.59 -3.36 15.35
CA MET A 908 -13.89 -1.97 14.96
C MET A 908 -15.32 -1.86 14.44
N THR A 909 -15.97 -0.74 14.79
CA THR A 909 -17.23 -0.30 14.16
C THR A 909 -17.18 1.21 13.95
N GLN A 910 -17.49 1.67 12.73
CA GLN A 910 -17.50 3.09 12.42
C GLN A 910 -18.60 3.40 11.41
N LEU A 911 -19.29 4.51 11.65
CA LEU A 911 -20.26 5.11 10.76
C LEU A 911 -19.79 6.50 10.36
N ASP A 912 -19.58 6.72 9.06
CA ASP A 912 -19.28 8.03 8.50
C ASP A 912 -20.49 8.53 7.72
N LEU A 913 -20.78 9.80 7.85
CA LEU A 913 -21.93 10.47 7.21
C LEU A 913 -21.46 11.69 6.43
N ALA A 914 -22.10 11.95 5.32
CA ALA A 914 -21.92 13.19 4.59
C ALA A 914 -23.24 13.76 4.10
N VAL A 915 -23.36 15.08 4.14
CA VAL A 915 -24.47 15.82 3.58
C VAL A 915 -23.90 16.91 2.69
N SER A 916 -24.38 16.99 1.45
CA SER A 916 -23.99 18.06 0.54
C SER A 916 -25.20 18.66 -0.19
N ARG A 917 -25.05 19.93 -0.56
CA ARG A 917 -26.03 20.64 -1.40
C ARG A 917 -25.32 21.35 -2.54
N ALA A 918 -25.87 21.15 -3.75
CA ALA A 918 -25.41 21.79 -4.96
C ALA A 918 -26.27 23.01 -5.32
N PHE A 919 -25.62 24.11 -5.64
CA PHE A 919 -26.25 25.34 -6.12
C PHE A 919 -25.78 25.59 -7.55
N ARG A 920 -26.69 25.59 -8.49
CA ARG A 920 -26.36 25.81 -9.91
C ARG A 920 -26.54 27.27 -10.25
N PHE A 921 -25.52 27.83 -10.91
CA PHE A 921 -25.48 29.21 -11.38
C PHE A 921 -25.51 29.25 -12.91
N PHE A 922 -25.36 30.45 -13.49
CA PHE A 922 -25.35 30.66 -14.92
C PHE A 922 -24.26 29.82 -15.64
N GLN A 923 -24.58 29.35 -16.87
CA GLN A 923 -23.65 28.65 -17.79
C GLN A 923 -23.06 27.32 -17.29
N GLY A 924 -23.76 26.62 -16.40
CA GLY A 924 -23.34 25.29 -15.97
C GLY A 924 -22.38 25.27 -14.76
N ALA A 925 -22.06 26.42 -14.17
CA ALA A 925 -21.27 26.47 -12.94
C ALA A 925 -22.08 25.96 -11.73
N GLU A 926 -21.45 25.11 -10.91
CA GLU A 926 -22.04 24.54 -9.70
C GLU A 926 -21.17 24.88 -8.48
N LEU A 927 -21.78 25.41 -7.43
CA LEU A 927 -21.19 25.51 -6.09
C LEU A 927 -21.77 24.39 -5.23
N ARG A 928 -20.90 23.57 -4.63
CA ARG A 928 -21.29 22.52 -3.69
C ARG A 928 -20.73 22.82 -2.31
N LEU A 929 -21.64 22.84 -1.33
CA LEU A 929 -21.28 22.88 0.09
C LEU A 929 -21.48 21.49 0.67
N ARG A 930 -20.53 21.00 1.48
CA ARG A 930 -20.55 19.67 2.05
C ARG A 930 -20.06 19.68 3.48
N VAL A 931 -20.70 18.86 4.30
CA VAL A 931 -20.28 18.53 5.68
C VAL A 931 -20.13 17.04 5.78
N ASP A 932 -18.98 16.58 6.28
CA ASP A 932 -18.66 15.18 6.56
C ASP A 932 -18.50 15.00 8.07
N ALA A 933 -19.02 13.90 8.61
CA ALA A 933 -18.83 13.47 9.97
C ALA A 933 -18.20 12.06 9.96
N TYR A 934 -16.92 11.97 10.27
CA TYR A 934 -16.23 10.69 10.42
C TYR A 934 -16.45 10.17 11.83
N ASN A 935 -16.72 8.87 11.97
CA ASN A 935 -17.17 8.27 13.22
C ASN A 935 -18.31 9.07 13.86
N ALA A 936 -19.39 9.30 13.10
CA ALA A 936 -20.49 10.19 13.49
C ALA A 936 -21.10 9.85 14.83
N LEU A 937 -21.14 8.56 15.21
CA LEU A 937 -21.62 8.08 16.50
C LEU A 937 -20.61 8.24 17.64
N ASN A 938 -19.40 8.69 17.35
CA ASN A 938 -18.28 8.76 18.29
C ASN A 938 -18.03 7.45 19.02
N HIS A 939 -18.16 6.31 18.29
CA HIS A 939 -17.87 4.99 18.84
C HIS A 939 -16.38 4.86 19.18
N THR A 940 -16.10 4.40 20.39
CA THR A 940 -14.72 4.23 20.85
C THR A 940 -14.16 2.92 20.29
N ASN A 941 -13.20 3.01 19.38
CA ASN A 941 -12.49 1.87 18.83
C ASN A 941 -11.10 1.81 19.46
N ALA A 942 -10.85 0.79 20.27
CA ALA A 942 -9.54 0.59 20.92
C ALA A 942 -8.52 0.04 19.92
N GLY A 943 -7.28 0.51 20.02
CA GLY A 943 -6.13 -0.15 19.43
C GLY A 943 -5.81 -1.46 20.15
N ASP A 944 -4.89 -2.27 19.61
CA ASP A 944 -4.49 -3.51 20.27
C ASP A 944 -3.78 -3.23 21.61
N PRO A 945 -3.89 -4.13 22.57
CA PRO A 945 -3.22 -3.99 23.86
C PRO A 945 -1.70 -4.10 23.69
N VAL A 946 -0.96 -3.48 24.61
CA VAL A 946 0.48 -3.66 24.76
C VAL A 946 0.75 -5.14 25.01
N ARG A 947 1.63 -5.72 24.20
CA ARG A 947 1.85 -7.16 24.10
C ARG A 947 3.08 -7.68 24.88
N PHE A 948 3.92 -6.80 25.40
CA PHE A 948 5.16 -7.15 26.08
C PHE A 948 4.93 -7.30 27.58
N LEU A 949 5.28 -8.45 28.14
CA LEU A 949 5.01 -8.80 29.54
C LEU A 949 5.78 -7.93 30.54
N ASP A 950 6.93 -7.40 30.16
CA ASP A 950 7.73 -6.49 30.98
C ASP A 950 7.20 -5.06 31.02
N SER A 951 6.33 -4.70 30.08
CA SER A 951 5.78 -3.36 29.97
C SER A 951 4.84 -3.05 31.16
N PRO A 952 4.94 -1.89 31.82
CA PRO A 952 4.00 -1.47 32.87
C PRO A 952 2.59 -1.25 32.33
N PHE A 953 2.41 -1.19 31.00
CA PHE A 953 1.13 -1.06 30.32
C PHE A 953 0.63 -2.38 29.72
N PHE A 954 1.28 -3.51 30.02
CA PHE A 954 0.90 -4.80 29.47
C PHE A 954 -0.62 -5.04 29.53
N GLY A 955 -1.17 -5.51 28.46
CA GLY A 955 -2.58 -5.86 28.32
C GLY A 955 -3.54 -4.69 28.18
N THR A 956 -3.09 -3.44 28.35
CA THR A 956 -3.94 -2.24 28.16
C THR A 956 -3.80 -1.70 26.75
N SER A 957 -4.89 -1.16 26.18
CA SER A 957 -4.81 -0.43 24.91
C SER A 957 -4.32 1.00 25.16
N PRO A 958 -3.17 1.41 24.61
CA PRO A 958 -2.57 2.72 24.89
C PRO A 958 -3.15 3.85 24.03
N SER A 959 -3.87 3.50 22.95
CA SER A 959 -4.37 4.49 21.97
C SER A 959 -5.64 4.00 21.28
N MET A 960 -6.34 4.92 20.63
CA MET A 960 -7.41 4.56 19.71
C MET A 960 -6.85 3.89 18.45
N LEU A 961 -7.68 3.11 17.76
CA LEU A 961 -7.30 2.27 16.63
C LEU A 961 -6.64 3.05 15.48
N ASN A 962 -7.07 4.27 15.21
CA ASN A 962 -6.53 5.12 14.14
C ASN A 962 -5.03 5.42 14.26
N LEU A 963 -4.48 5.34 15.47
CA LEU A 963 -3.03 5.53 15.71
C LEU A 963 -2.23 4.25 15.51
N MET A 964 -2.90 3.11 15.37
CA MET A 964 -2.30 1.79 15.22
C MET A 964 -2.31 1.29 13.77
N LEU A 965 -3.24 1.77 12.94
CA LEU A 965 -3.38 1.30 11.55
C LEU A 965 -2.36 1.96 10.62
N GLY A 966 -2.02 1.25 9.55
CA GLY A 966 -1.12 1.73 8.51
C GLY A 966 0.33 1.41 8.80
N SER A 967 1.16 2.36 9.15
CA SER A 967 2.58 2.15 9.38
C SER A 967 3.12 2.96 10.54
N GLY A 968 4.12 2.40 11.17
CA GLY A 968 4.82 3.03 12.27
C GLY A 968 4.05 2.91 13.59
N THR A 969 4.79 2.91 14.67
CA THR A 969 4.22 3.06 16.02
C THR A 969 3.98 4.54 16.32
N PRO A 970 3.21 4.88 17.34
CA PRO A 970 3.07 6.27 17.79
C PRO A 970 4.39 6.99 18.11
N HIS A 971 5.47 6.24 18.28
CA HIS A 971 6.78 6.73 18.70
C HIS A 971 7.85 6.64 17.62
N SER A 972 7.62 5.88 16.56
CA SER A 972 8.59 5.71 15.48
C SER A 972 7.90 5.46 14.16
N GLY A 973 8.43 6.02 13.11
CA GLY A 973 8.01 5.78 11.76
C GLY A 973 6.96 6.72 11.20
N LEU A 974 6.51 6.39 10.00
CA LEU A 974 5.52 7.17 9.27
C LEU A 974 4.16 7.08 9.97
N ALA A 975 3.68 8.19 10.50
CA ALA A 975 2.39 8.24 11.15
C ALA A 975 1.28 8.28 10.10
N PRO A 976 0.40 7.28 10.05
CA PRO A 976 -0.69 7.29 9.10
C PRO A 976 -1.67 8.42 9.42
N ALA A 977 -1.90 9.27 8.45
CA ALA A 977 -2.96 10.27 8.53
C ALA A 977 -4.29 9.67 8.06
N PHE A 978 -5.38 10.20 8.57
CA PHE A 978 -6.74 9.90 8.10
C PHE A 978 -7.21 8.45 8.29
N GLN A 979 -6.61 7.69 9.20
CA GLN A 979 -7.04 6.32 9.48
C GLN A 979 -8.39 6.27 10.20
N VAL A 980 -9.06 5.12 10.07
CA VAL A 980 -10.35 4.83 10.71
C VAL A 980 -10.17 4.48 12.20
N GLY A 981 -11.25 4.56 12.97
CA GLY A 981 -11.26 4.14 14.37
C GLY A 981 -10.85 5.20 15.38
N GLY A 982 -10.66 6.45 14.95
CA GLY A 982 -10.43 7.60 15.84
C GLY A 982 -11.71 8.21 16.42
N ALA A 983 -11.56 9.27 17.21
CA ALA A 983 -12.66 10.11 17.70
C ALA A 983 -13.45 10.72 16.54
N ARG A 984 -14.69 11.18 16.80
CA ARG A 984 -15.50 11.85 15.78
C ARG A 984 -14.82 13.13 15.31
N VAL A 985 -14.69 13.26 13.98
CA VAL A 985 -14.14 14.46 13.31
C VAL A 985 -15.18 15.04 12.38
N LEU A 986 -15.38 16.36 12.43
CA LEU A 986 -16.22 17.09 11.49
C LEU A 986 -15.36 17.85 10.48
N GLN A 987 -15.77 17.76 9.22
CA GLN A 987 -15.11 18.40 8.08
C GLN A 987 -16.14 19.20 7.27
N VAL A 988 -15.76 20.41 6.89
CA VAL A 988 -16.55 21.25 6.00
C VAL A 988 -15.77 21.44 4.69
N SER A 989 -16.45 21.32 3.56
CA SER A 989 -15.82 21.58 2.27
C SER A 989 -16.71 22.40 1.36
N VAL A 990 -16.06 23.19 0.52
CA VAL A 990 -16.66 23.96 -0.57
C VAL A 990 -16.00 23.56 -1.88
N GLN A 991 -16.79 23.38 -2.92
CA GLN A 991 -16.30 23.04 -4.25
C GLN A 991 -17.05 23.86 -5.29
N VAL A 992 -16.31 24.40 -6.24
CA VAL A 992 -16.84 25.07 -7.44
C VAL A 992 -16.42 24.25 -8.65
N ARG A 993 -17.36 24.03 -9.57
CA ARG A 993 -17.14 23.34 -10.86
C ARG A 993 -17.73 24.15 -12.01
N PHE A 994 -17.10 24.11 -13.17
CA PHE A 994 -17.59 24.72 -14.42
C PHE A 994 -17.19 23.94 -15.65
#